data_878a181f9d18249bcfcbf95b87d3f2b7
#
_entry.id   878a181f9d18249bcfcbf95b87d3f2b7
#
_cell.length_a   1.000
_cell.length_b   1.000
_cell.length_c   1.000
_cell.angle_alpha   90.00
_cell.angle_beta   90.00
_cell.angle_gamma   90.00
#
_symmetry.space_group_name_H-M   'P 1'
#
loop_
_entity.id
_entity.type
_entity.pdbx_description
1 polymer ?
#
loop_
_entity_poly.entity_id
_entity_poly.type
_entity_poly.pdbx_seq_one_letter_code
_entity_poly.pdbx_strand_id
1 'polypeptide(L)'
;MNTSILSDRAYGLLVESTIEDIRALNIEDPVERWLVFVETIRLESQVYCSRKRNQEKQIKRRCEKGIELLEQNPRLNDSLELQVHYEYFKNKLNDWTRQQIEGHQVRIKTQPRFEHCEPDIDFYATLEKKTSKKRVISHLKGADGVTKYDTEGLSDIATDFYTELFSVKRSDEGTTLKLLQNVEKRVSQKHRASMDRIITREELRVVVAKLKRNKTPGPDGIPAEFYQYFWHLIEDFYFDFITEVEKGSLPEEKNSSITSLIYKNKGDIDLLAYYRPIALMNVDVKILTKLLSMRLVTVLPTIIHKSQTAVYGRTIADNIHVVRDIIDLVNRDDEEAALLFIDQEKAFDRVSHTFLYKVLRKFGFGDRFIHWIELVYSNATTRININGFFTKKIPLRCGVRQGCPLSALLYVMIIEILALQLRANPNIVGFTINNEKLVSSHYADDSVIKITQNRCFKEVYKELADYQRASGAKVNYDKTQGLWLGKWKNRKDDPFEELYESDSQKITWTSGNVKHLGIYVGNNDPITQTFKEIIPKMIRRLNFWKPLKLPTLAKSRVIEIFHASKLFYATNFYAIPPDLEKIVTAAFLDYINFPRKKAVMSRMEMEKLRGSGGAKLINIKLKAETPKVQWLMKLVTDENLGPHRYLFERLVSPQTGPLTACQSIFAETSYLKRCKIENSFYNEALLGISKLHTFKNYPDINDEPFFYNKIFVTSTDDEIHDKTLTPFKGNKVLSKIITYGDLLNAAGTVTQPKLMAVIRKKLESIEHIRENVESHRIFGLEDGKEYEFESVSQKQIYSELVFHQSRDHPSVGKWSIDNLGVVDWVKVWDALHNQFYTEKTKSSIWEQLHLNFYTTYNFNTWHNQLQPCPLCRKIPEDVFHIIHDCKFTKVVWKRAEKVLMKIYPRTPTIHELAFGLSDTRKEDRFAVVLRNWVTFTLRHFILLEEHKTYKRNENSEVKLTPSYEKFFANFNFKATQELKLKKRLYDFQGLKDKYKSIVTVGNALAHLADGEFVWNDLL
;
A
#
# COMPACT_ATOMS: atom_id res chain seq x y z
N MET A 1 19.70 20.15 -5.72
CA MET A 1 18.96 21.18 -4.93
C MET A 1 18.37 20.55 -3.67
N ASN A 2 18.47 21.22 -2.53
CA ASN A 2 17.80 20.76 -1.29
C ASN A 2 16.38 21.34 -1.24
N THR A 3 15.35 20.50 -1.14
CA THR A 3 13.94 20.94 -1.14
C THR A 3 13.54 21.77 0.09
N SER A 4 14.32 21.74 1.16
CA SER A 4 14.05 22.53 2.36
C SER A 4 14.18 24.06 2.17
N ILE A 5 14.82 24.51 1.08
CA ILE A 5 14.96 25.94 0.78
C ILE A 5 13.74 26.52 0.06
N LEU A 6 12.88 25.67 -0.53
CA LEU A 6 11.77 26.13 -1.39
C LEU A 6 10.72 26.96 -0.65
N SER A 7 10.56 26.73 0.65
CA SER A 7 9.66 27.52 1.51
C SER A 7 10.32 28.75 2.15
N ASP A 8 11.59 29.00 1.84
CA ASP A 8 12.33 30.14 2.35
C ASP A 8 12.00 31.39 1.51
N ARG A 9 11.51 32.44 2.16
CA ARG A 9 11.13 33.68 1.48
C ARG A 9 12.32 34.31 0.73
N ALA A 10 13.52 34.29 1.32
CA ALA A 10 14.71 34.84 0.69
C ALA A 10 15.09 34.05 -0.59
N TYR A 11 14.87 32.73 -0.60
CA TYR A 11 15.05 31.93 -1.80
C TYR A 11 13.97 32.21 -2.85
N GLY A 12 12.73 32.45 -2.44
CA GLY A 12 11.66 32.87 -3.35
C GLY A 12 12.03 34.17 -4.09
N LEU A 13 12.47 35.18 -3.35
CA LEU A 13 12.94 36.46 -3.94
C LEU A 13 14.14 36.28 -4.88
N LEU A 14 15.06 35.36 -4.58
CA LEU A 14 16.16 35.02 -5.48
C LEU A 14 15.65 34.43 -6.81
N VAL A 15 14.65 33.56 -6.76
CA VAL A 15 14.06 32.98 -7.98
C VAL A 15 13.35 34.05 -8.81
N GLU A 16 12.60 34.94 -8.17
CA GLU A 16 11.92 36.07 -8.82
C GLU A 16 12.95 36.99 -9.50
N SER A 17 13.98 37.42 -8.78
CA SER A 17 15.08 38.26 -9.35
C SER A 17 15.77 37.56 -10.53
N THR A 18 16.06 36.26 -10.41
CA THR A 18 16.66 35.51 -11.52
C THR A 18 15.80 35.51 -12.77
N ILE A 19 14.49 35.40 -12.62
CA ILE A 19 13.54 35.46 -13.75
C ILE A 19 13.54 36.86 -14.38
N GLU A 20 13.59 37.93 -13.58
CA GLU A 20 13.67 39.30 -14.08
C GLU A 20 14.97 39.55 -14.83
N ASP A 21 16.10 39.08 -14.29
CA ASP A 21 17.41 39.18 -14.94
C ASP A 21 17.43 38.46 -16.30
N ILE A 22 16.87 37.26 -16.38
CA ILE A 22 16.77 36.54 -17.65
C ILE A 22 15.86 37.23 -18.66
N ARG A 23 14.77 37.88 -18.21
CA ARG A 23 13.92 38.69 -19.08
C ARG A 23 14.69 39.91 -19.62
N ALA A 24 15.50 40.54 -18.78
CA ALA A 24 16.29 41.71 -19.16
C ALA A 24 17.40 41.39 -20.20
N LEU A 25 17.86 40.11 -20.26
CA LEU A 25 18.81 39.66 -21.28
C LEU A 25 18.23 39.64 -22.70
N ASN A 26 16.90 39.78 -22.87
CA ASN A 26 16.21 39.78 -24.19
C ASN A 26 16.62 38.61 -25.11
N ILE A 27 16.77 37.40 -24.58
CA ILE A 27 17.12 36.21 -25.35
C ILE A 27 15.91 35.86 -26.26
N GLU A 28 16.07 35.98 -27.56
CA GLU A 28 14.99 35.76 -28.57
C GLU A 28 14.60 34.28 -28.65
N ASP A 29 15.60 33.35 -28.70
CA ASP A 29 15.34 31.91 -28.76
C ASP A 29 14.79 31.36 -27.43
N PRO A 30 13.54 30.83 -27.44
CA PRO A 30 12.94 30.25 -26.21
C PRO A 30 13.70 29.04 -25.69
N VAL A 31 14.38 28.29 -26.55
CA VAL A 31 15.17 27.12 -26.14
C VAL A 31 16.41 27.59 -25.38
N GLU A 32 17.15 28.52 -25.92
CA GLU A 32 18.31 29.11 -25.27
C GLU A 32 17.93 29.78 -23.94
N ARG A 33 16.84 30.57 -23.94
CA ARG A 33 16.31 31.23 -22.73
C ARG A 33 16.02 30.24 -21.61
N TRP A 34 15.41 29.09 -21.93
CA TRP A 34 15.13 28.02 -20.98
C TRP A 34 16.42 27.38 -20.44
N LEU A 35 17.40 27.11 -21.31
CA LEU A 35 18.69 26.54 -20.91
C LEU A 35 19.44 27.46 -19.95
N VAL A 36 19.54 28.76 -20.28
CA VAL A 36 20.16 29.78 -19.43
C VAL A 36 19.45 29.87 -18.07
N PHE A 37 18.13 29.92 -18.07
CA PHE A 37 17.33 29.94 -16.83
C PHE A 37 17.63 28.73 -15.94
N VAL A 38 17.58 27.53 -16.46
CA VAL A 38 17.79 26.29 -15.69
C VAL A 38 19.21 26.24 -15.12
N GLU A 39 20.22 26.63 -15.90
CA GLU A 39 21.61 26.63 -15.44
C GLU A 39 21.86 27.70 -14.36
N THR A 40 21.33 28.91 -14.53
CA THR A 40 21.43 29.99 -13.55
C THR A 40 20.76 29.60 -12.25
N ILE A 41 19.52 29.07 -12.27
CA ILE A 41 18.83 28.59 -11.08
C ILE A 41 19.59 27.45 -10.40
N ARG A 42 20.21 26.56 -11.18
CA ARG A 42 21.06 25.50 -10.63
C ARG A 42 22.23 26.07 -9.82
N LEU A 43 22.97 27.01 -10.40
CA LEU A 43 24.13 27.63 -9.78
C LEU A 43 23.74 28.45 -8.56
N GLU A 44 22.75 29.34 -8.68
CA GLU A 44 22.25 30.17 -7.58
C GLU A 44 21.75 29.33 -6.41
N SER A 45 21.01 28.23 -6.70
CA SER A 45 20.57 27.29 -5.67
C SER A 45 21.71 26.61 -4.94
N GLN A 46 22.82 26.29 -5.63
CA GLN A 46 24.01 25.70 -5.00
C GLN A 46 24.68 26.71 -4.09
N VAL A 47 24.86 27.96 -4.53
CA VAL A 47 25.43 29.04 -3.74
C VAL A 47 24.56 29.31 -2.50
N TYR A 48 23.25 29.45 -2.68
CA TYR A 48 22.29 29.66 -1.59
C TYR A 48 22.36 28.53 -0.53
N CYS A 49 22.29 27.27 -0.98
CA CYS A 49 22.39 26.11 -0.09
C CYS A 49 23.71 26.08 0.69
N SER A 50 24.83 26.43 0.04
CA SER A 50 26.15 26.47 0.67
C SER A 50 26.23 27.56 1.73
N ARG A 51 25.74 28.78 1.44
CA ARG A 51 25.66 29.89 2.39
C ARG A 51 24.83 29.53 3.60
N LYS A 52 23.60 29.01 3.38
CA LYS A 52 22.68 28.60 4.44
C LYS A 52 23.30 27.50 5.33
N ARG A 53 23.92 26.49 4.74
CA ARG A 53 24.60 25.40 5.48
C ARG A 53 25.75 25.92 6.36
N ASN A 54 26.50 26.89 5.87
CA ASN A 54 27.58 27.49 6.63
C ASN A 54 27.05 28.33 7.81
N GLN A 55 25.97 29.10 7.60
CA GLN A 55 25.29 29.83 8.67
C GLN A 55 24.74 28.89 9.75
N GLU A 56 24.08 27.81 9.37
CA GLU A 56 23.59 26.78 10.30
C GLU A 56 24.71 26.14 11.11
N LYS A 57 25.87 25.85 10.49
CA LYS A 57 27.05 25.35 11.21
C LYS A 57 27.62 26.35 12.20
N GLN A 58 27.64 27.65 11.85
CA GLN A 58 28.09 28.68 12.75
C GLN A 58 27.16 28.85 13.95
N ILE A 59 25.82 28.83 13.72
CA ILE A 59 24.82 28.87 14.79
C ILE A 59 25.03 27.68 15.74
N LYS A 60 25.19 26.46 15.21
CA LYS A 60 25.46 25.26 16.01
C LYS A 60 26.68 25.46 16.91
N ARG A 61 27.82 25.87 16.34
CA ARG A 61 29.05 26.10 17.09
C ARG A 61 28.92 27.16 18.20
N ARG A 62 28.17 28.24 17.91
CA ARG A 62 27.87 29.27 18.90
C ARG A 62 27.01 28.73 20.04
N CYS A 63 25.99 27.93 19.73
CA CYS A 63 25.15 27.32 20.74
C CYS A 63 25.91 26.34 21.61
N GLU A 64 26.74 25.45 21.01
CA GLU A 64 27.58 24.49 21.74
C GLU A 64 28.53 25.22 22.69
N LYS A 65 29.25 26.24 22.21
CA LYS A 65 30.13 27.03 23.03
C LYS A 65 29.42 27.81 24.13
N GLY A 66 28.21 28.37 23.82
CA GLY A 66 27.40 29.06 24.83
C GLY A 66 26.91 28.12 25.93
N ILE A 67 26.49 26.90 25.60
CA ILE A 67 26.11 25.87 26.58
C ILE A 67 27.30 25.51 27.46
N GLU A 68 28.47 25.21 26.84
CA GLU A 68 29.70 24.84 27.56
C GLU A 68 30.14 25.95 28.57
N LEU A 69 30.14 27.21 28.17
CA LEU A 69 30.46 28.35 29.05
C LEU A 69 29.47 28.52 30.21
N LEU A 70 28.19 28.28 29.95
CA LEU A 70 27.16 28.40 30.99
C LEU A 70 27.20 27.21 31.94
N GLU A 71 27.50 25.99 31.50
CA GLU A 71 27.65 24.82 32.34
C GLU A 71 28.85 24.90 33.27
N GLN A 72 29.90 25.63 32.87
CA GLN A 72 31.07 25.90 33.70
C GLN A 72 30.85 27.04 34.73
N ASN A 73 29.73 27.79 34.65
CA ASN A 73 29.42 28.89 35.55
C ASN A 73 28.79 28.40 36.85
N PRO A 74 29.43 28.57 38.03
CA PRO A 74 28.89 28.10 39.31
C PRO A 74 27.53 28.68 39.69
N ARG A 75 27.18 29.85 39.15
CA ARG A 75 25.89 30.52 39.43
C ARG A 75 24.74 30.11 38.52
N LEU A 76 24.95 29.13 37.65
CA LEU A 76 23.90 28.71 36.69
C LEU A 76 22.61 28.29 37.38
N ASN A 77 22.71 27.59 38.48
CA ASN A 77 21.55 27.10 39.23
C ASN A 77 20.86 28.17 40.09
N ASP A 78 21.55 29.30 40.38
CA ASP A 78 21.08 30.34 41.28
C ASP A 78 20.58 31.59 40.54
N SER A 79 20.90 31.71 39.25
CA SER A 79 20.50 32.86 38.42
C SER A 79 19.47 32.49 37.36
N LEU A 80 18.30 33.07 37.46
CA LEU A 80 17.22 32.89 36.48
C LEU A 80 17.65 33.35 35.07
N GLU A 81 18.41 34.45 34.99
CA GLU A 81 18.90 35.00 33.71
C GLU A 81 19.85 34.01 32.99
N LEU A 82 20.77 33.37 33.71
CA LEU A 82 21.69 32.39 33.16
C LEU A 82 20.94 31.14 32.73
N GLN A 83 19.93 30.72 33.49
CA GLN A 83 19.06 29.60 33.12
C GLN A 83 18.27 29.85 31.82
N VAL A 84 17.74 31.08 31.64
CA VAL A 84 17.04 31.48 30.41
C VAL A 84 18.00 31.44 29.22
N HIS A 85 19.22 31.93 29.35
CA HIS A 85 20.21 31.85 28.28
C HIS A 85 20.63 30.41 27.97
N TYR A 86 20.81 29.59 29.00
CA TYR A 86 21.11 28.17 28.82
C TYR A 86 20.00 27.44 28.05
N GLU A 87 18.75 27.63 28.45
CA GLU A 87 17.59 27.02 27.74
C GLU A 87 17.44 27.59 26.32
N TYR A 88 17.74 28.86 26.09
CA TYR A 88 17.75 29.44 24.74
C TYR A 88 18.74 28.72 23.83
N PHE A 89 20.00 28.56 24.23
CA PHE A 89 21.01 27.85 23.42
C PHE A 89 20.66 26.40 23.23
N LYS A 90 20.17 25.75 24.28
CA LYS A 90 19.74 24.34 24.25
C LYS A 90 18.57 24.13 23.30
N ASN A 91 17.57 25.00 23.30
CA ASN A 91 16.44 24.93 22.37
C ASN A 91 16.89 25.15 20.91
N LYS A 92 17.79 26.09 20.65
CA LYS A 92 18.35 26.34 19.32
C LYS A 92 19.15 25.13 18.81
N LEU A 93 19.95 24.48 19.67
CA LEU A 93 20.69 23.28 19.32
C LEU A 93 19.74 22.09 19.05
N ASN A 94 18.68 21.95 19.84
CA ASN A 94 17.64 20.95 19.63
C ASN A 94 16.92 21.17 18.30
N ASP A 95 16.62 22.41 17.91
CA ASP A 95 16.00 22.74 16.63
C ASP A 95 16.90 22.39 15.46
N TRP A 96 18.21 22.70 15.57
CA TRP A 96 19.19 22.27 14.56
C TRP A 96 19.27 20.74 14.45
N THR A 97 19.37 20.03 15.58
CA THR A 97 19.40 18.55 15.62
C THR A 97 18.18 17.94 14.96
N ARG A 98 17.00 18.54 15.21
CA ARG A 98 15.74 18.11 14.58
C ARG A 98 15.77 18.26 13.07
N GLN A 99 16.22 19.40 12.54
CA GLN A 99 16.33 19.61 11.10
C GLN A 99 17.26 18.58 10.45
N GLN A 100 18.35 18.20 11.12
CA GLN A 100 19.23 17.14 10.63
C GLN A 100 18.53 15.77 10.61
N ILE A 101 17.76 15.43 11.65
CA ILE A 101 16.97 14.18 11.71
C ILE A 101 15.95 14.14 10.57
N GLU A 102 15.22 15.22 10.32
CA GLU A 102 14.28 15.32 9.19
C GLU A 102 14.98 15.10 7.85
N GLY A 103 16.16 15.71 7.66
CA GLY A 103 16.99 15.50 6.47
C GLY A 103 17.42 14.03 6.29
N HIS A 104 17.81 13.34 7.36
CA HIS A 104 18.12 11.91 7.33
C HIS A 104 16.89 11.07 7.01
N GLN A 105 15.74 11.37 7.59
CA GLN A 105 14.47 10.68 7.34
C GLN A 105 14.05 10.75 5.86
N VAL A 106 14.17 11.92 5.24
CA VAL A 106 13.91 12.12 3.81
C VAL A 106 14.84 11.26 2.95
N ARG A 107 16.16 11.25 3.27
CA ARG A 107 17.17 10.47 2.51
C ARG A 107 16.96 8.95 2.63
N ILE A 108 16.58 8.47 3.82
CA ILE A 108 16.28 7.04 4.03
C ILE A 108 14.88 6.66 3.55
N LYS A 109 14.05 7.62 3.14
CA LYS A 109 12.63 7.44 2.77
C LYS A 109 11.80 6.78 3.88
N THR A 110 12.19 6.97 5.14
CA THR A 110 11.38 6.57 6.28
C THR A 110 10.39 7.70 6.56
N GLN A 111 9.11 7.39 6.44
CA GLN A 111 8.09 8.33 6.93
C GLN A 111 8.17 8.38 8.46
N PRO A 112 7.97 9.54 9.09
CA PRO A 112 7.86 9.67 10.55
C PRO A 112 6.54 9.01 11.02
N ARG A 113 6.51 7.68 11.03
CA ARG A 113 5.35 6.90 11.48
C ARG A 113 5.47 6.44 12.93
N PHE A 114 6.58 6.80 13.59
CA PHE A 114 6.87 6.41 14.96
C PHE A 114 6.73 7.61 15.89
N GLU A 115 5.52 7.86 16.34
CA GLU A 115 5.21 8.96 17.26
C GLU A 115 5.85 8.81 18.65
N HIS A 116 6.56 7.69 18.95
CA HIS A 116 6.96 7.34 20.31
C HIS A 116 8.35 6.73 20.47
N CYS A 117 9.09 6.52 19.40
CA CYS A 117 10.52 6.29 19.45
C CYS A 117 11.16 7.48 18.72
N GLU A 118 11.75 8.41 19.43
CA GLU A 118 12.66 9.37 18.83
C GLU A 118 14.02 8.67 18.70
N PRO A 119 14.30 8.01 17.57
CA PRO A 119 15.66 7.57 17.31
C PRO A 119 16.48 8.84 17.15
N ASP A 120 17.62 8.86 17.80
CA ASP A 120 18.56 9.97 17.73
C ASP A 120 19.14 10.15 16.32
N ILE A 121 19.89 11.22 16.14
CA ILE A 121 20.56 11.54 14.87
C ILE A 121 21.53 10.40 14.47
N ASP A 122 22.15 9.72 15.43
CA ASP A 122 23.13 8.65 15.20
C ASP A 122 22.44 7.37 14.71
N PHE A 123 21.24 7.07 15.18
CA PHE A 123 20.42 6.00 14.65
C PHE A 123 20.11 6.20 13.17
N TYR A 124 19.61 7.39 12.80
CA TYR A 124 19.29 7.70 11.40
C TYR A 124 20.55 7.76 10.53
N ALA A 125 21.62 8.35 11.03
CA ALA A 125 22.91 8.38 10.34
C ALA A 125 23.47 6.96 10.14
N THR A 126 23.31 6.06 11.13
CA THR A 126 23.72 4.65 11.02
C THR A 126 22.88 3.89 9.99
N LEU A 127 21.56 4.12 9.95
CA LEU A 127 20.70 3.55 8.92
C LEU A 127 21.07 4.04 7.52
N GLU A 128 21.37 5.32 7.37
CA GLU A 128 21.81 5.89 6.10
C GLU A 128 23.14 5.27 5.65
N LYS A 129 24.13 5.18 6.55
CA LYS A 129 25.41 4.52 6.29
C LYS A 129 25.26 3.04 5.90
N LYS A 130 24.41 2.28 6.61
CA LYS A 130 24.15 0.86 6.28
C LYS A 130 23.48 0.72 4.92
N THR A 131 22.58 1.64 4.57
CA THR A 131 21.90 1.64 3.26
C THR A 131 22.84 2.03 2.14
N SER A 132 23.75 2.98 2.39
CA SER A 132 24.78 3.42 1.44
C SER A 132 25.81 2.32 1.16
N LYS A 133 26.34 1.67 2.21
CA LYS A 133 27.33 0.58 2.07
C LYS A 133 26.82 -0.60 1.21
N LYS A 134 25.54 -0.92 1.26
CA LYS A 134 24.93 -1.97 0.42
C LYS A 134 24.83 -1.60 -1.07
N ARG A 135 25.09 -0.36 -1.43
CA ARG A 135 24.99 0.14 -2.81
C ARG A 135 26.34 0.38 -3.48
N VAL A 136 27.44 0.20 -2.75
CA VAL A 136 28.78 0.37 -3.31
C VAL A 136 29.11 -0.83 -4.17
N ILE A 137 29.49 -0.58 -5.43
CA ILE A 137 30.02 -1.55 -6.37
C ILE A 137 31.54 -1.60 -6.15
N SER A 138 32.04 -2.67 -5.53
CA SER A 138 33.44 -2.80 -5.17
C SER A 138 34.32 -3.30 -6.32
N HIS A 139 33.73 -4.09 -7.24
CA HIS A 139 34.40 -4.68 -8.37
C HIS A 139 33.39 -5.07 -9.46
N LEU A 140 33.87 -5.20 -10.68
CA LEU A 140 33.09 -5.65 -11.83
C LEU A 140 33.94 -6.54 -12.71
N LYS A 141 33.34 -7.53 -13.32
CA LYS A 141 33.95 -8.43 -14.27
C LYS A 141 33.60 -8.00 -15.70
N GLY A 142 34.62 -7.76 -16.51
CA GLY A 142 34.49 -7.40 -17.92
C GLY A 142 34.04 -8.56 -18.80
N ALA A 143 33.75 -8.29 -20.08
CA ALA A 143 33.45 -9.31 -21.08
C ALA A 143 34.66 -10.22 -21.36
N ASP A 144 35.86 -9.73 -21.15
CA ASP A 144 37.14 -10.44 -21.23
C ASP A 144 37.36 -11.41 -20.05
N GLY A 145 36.47 -11.45 -19.09
CA GLY A 145 36.58 -12.25 -17.88
C GLY A 145 37.46 -11.61 -16.78
N VAL A 146 38.09 -10.43 -17.02
CA VAL A 146 38.97 -9.76 -16.08
C VAL A 146 38.14 -8.94 -15.07
N THR A 147 38.45 -9.09 -13.77
CA THR A 147 37.84 -8.33 -12.70
C THR A 147 38.63 -7.09 -12.39
N LYS A 148 37.99 -5.91 -12.40
CA LYS A 148 38.59 -4.62 -12.03
C LYS A 148 38.01 -4.07 -10.74
N TYR A 149 38.84 -3.36 -9.95
CA TYR A 149 38.50 -2.85 -8.62
C TYR A 149 38.64 -1.33 -8.52
N ASP A 150 39.40 -0.71 -9.43
CA ASP A 150 39.64 0.72 -9.48
C ASP A 150 38.49 1.47 -10.17
N THR A 151 38.32 2.74 -9.87
CA THR A 151 37.20 3.55 -10.38
C THR A 151 37.22 3.67 -11.92
N GLU A 152 38.39 3.77 -12.54
CA GLU A 152 38.57 3.89 -13.99
C GLU A 152 38.15 2.58 -14.66
N GLY A 153 38.66 1.46 -14.21
CA GLY A 153 38.32 0.15 -14.73
C GLY A 153 36.85 -0.22 -14.56
N LEU A 154 36.20 0.16 -13.43
CA LEU A 154 34.76 0.02 -13.24
C LEU A 154 33.96 0.86 -14.25
N SER A 155 34.46 2.10 -14.51
CA SER A 155 33.85 3.02 -15.48
C SER A 155 33.94 2.51 -16.90
N ASP A 156 35.11 1.96 -17.28
CA ASP A 156 35.35 1.39 -18.63
C ASP A 156 34.41 0.18 -18.87
N ILE A 157 34.41 -0.81 -17.95
CA ILE A 157 33.52 -1.97 -18.05
C ILE A 157 32.08 -1.55 -18.21
N ALA A 158 31.65 -0.52 -17.45
CA ALA A 158 30.27 -0.06 -17.58
C ALA A 158 30.01 0.69 -18.88
N THR A 159 30.98 1.48 -19.35
CA THR A 159 30.90 2.19 -20.62
C THR A 159 30.75 1.19 -21.79
N ASP A 160 31.60 0.18 -21.83
CA ASP A 160 31.58 -0.84 -22.89
C ASP A 160 30.27 -1.64 -22.88
N PHE A 161 29.88 -2.16 -21.73
CA PHE A 161 28.64 -2.91 -21.58
C PHE A 161 27.40 -2.14 -21.99
N TYR A 162 27.26 -0.89 -21.56
CA TYR A 162 26.09 -0.08 -21.88
C TYR A 162 26.13 0.53 -23.26
N THR A 163 27.32 0.76 -23.85
CA THR A 163 27.45 1.19 -25.25
C THR A 163 26.99 0.07 -26.17
N GLU A 164 27.39 -1.19 -25.90
CA GLU A 164 26.90 -2.34 -26.65
C GLU A 164 25.38 -2.54 -26.46
N LEU A 165 24.88 -2.47 -25.23
CA LEU A 165 23.47 -2.65 -24.93
C LEU A 165 22.57 -1.64 -25.66
N PHE A 166 22.97 -0.36 -25.68
CA PHE A 166 22.21 0.74 -26.28
C PHE A 166 22.56 1.01 -27.74
N SER A 167 23.37 0.14 -28.37
CA SER A 167 23.70 0.24 -29.80
C SER A 167 22.48 0.00 -30.68
N VAL A 168 22.51 0.49 -31.92
CA VAL A 168 21.44 0.27 -32.88
C VAL A 168 21.15 -1.21 -33.06
N LYS A 169 19.89 -1.60 -32.86
CA LYS A 169 19.41 -2.94 -33.17
C LYS A 169 18.85 -2.95 -34.59
N ARG A 170 19.47 -3.71 -35.46
CA ARG A 170 18.97 -3.87 -36.83
C ARG A 170 17.62 -4.56 -36.78
N SER A 171 16.61 -3.97 -37.40
CA SER A 171 15.29 -4.53 -37.56
C SER A 171 15.19 -5.07 -38.97
N ASP A 172 14.83 -6.34 -39.14
CA ASP A 172 14.54 -6.92 -40.44
C ASP A 172 13.21 -6.34 -40.95
N GLU A 173 13.29 -5.66 -42.11
CA GLU A 173 12.15 -4.92 -42.65
C GLU A 173 11.06 -5.83 -43.15
N GLY A 174 11.42 -6.93 -43.82
CA GLY A 174 10.45 -7.91 -44.34
C GLY A 174 9.67 -8.56 -43.18
N THR A 175 10.39 -9.00 -42.16
CA THR A 175 9.77 -9.58 -40.94
C THR A 175 8.93 -8.54 -40.22
N THR A 176 9.41 -7.28 -40.13
CA THR A 176 8.63 -6.20 -39.49
C THR A 176 7.30 -5.98 -40.20
N LEU A 177 7.31 -5.88 -41.51
CA LEU A 177 6.08 -5.68 -42.31
C LEU A 177 5.11 -6.84 -42.16
N LYS A 178 5.61 -8.09 -42.17
CA LYS A 178 4.83 -9.31 -41.90
C LYS A 178 4.13 -9.24 -40.53
N LEU A 179 4.89 -8.92 -39.46
CA LEU A 179 4.34 -8.85 -38.12
C LEU A 179 3.27 -7.76 -37.98
N LEU A 180 3.45 -6.63 -38.62
CA LEU A 180 2.52 -5.50 -38.57
C LEU A 180 1.21 -5.74 -39.34
N GLN A 181 1.16 -6.73 -40.27
CA GLN A 181 -0.07 -7.05 -41.01
C GLN A 181 -1.22 -7.43 -40.09
N ASN A 182 -0.96 -8.09 -38.96
CA ASN A 182 -1.96 -8.59 -38.00
C ASN A 182 -2.49 -7.51 -37.06
N VAL A 183 -2.06 -6.26 -37.18
CA VAL A 183 -2.62 -5.16 -36.38
C VAL A 183 -3.92 -4.69 -37.03
N GLU A 184 -5.05 -5.18 -36.50
CA GLU A 184 -6.40 -4.85 -36.96
C GLU A 184 -6.99 -3.64 -36.23
N LYS A 185 -6.85 -3.63 -34.87
CA LYS A 185 -7.35 -2.54 -34.03
C LYS A 185 -6.52 -1.29 -34.21
N ARG A 186 -7.20 -0.18 -34.47
CA ARG A 186 -6.57 1.14 -34.65
C ARG A 186 -7.14 2.15 -33.70
N VAL A 187 -6.35 3.17 -33.41
CA VAL A 187 -6.77 4.36 -32.68
C VAL A 187 -7.93 5.02 -33.42
N SER A 188 -9.06 5.23 -32.73
CA SER A 188 -10.20 5.92 -33.33
C SER A 188 -9.87 7.36 -33.72
N GLN A 189 -10.60 7.91 -34.66
CA GLN A 189 -10.36 9.31 -35.12
C GLN A 189 -10.49 10.31 -33.96
N LYS A 190 -11.42 10.07 -33.00
CA LYS A 190 -11.60 10.90 -31.82
C LYS A 190 -10.35 10.83 -30.92
N HIS A 191 -9.82 9.65 -30.68
CA HIS A 191 -8.61 9.48 -29.87
C HIS A 191 -7.38 10.03 -30.58
N ARG A 192 -7.24 9.83 -31.92
CA ARG A 192 -6.15 10.41 -32.72
C ARG A 192 -6.13 11.92 -32.58
N ALA A 193 -7.26 12.60 -32.82
CA ALA A 193 -7.37 14.04 -32.65
C ALA A 193 -7.02 14.51 -31.24
N SER A 194 -7.45 13.78 -30.22
CA SER A 194 -7.12 14.08 -28.82
C SER A 194 -5.61 13.95 -28.53
N MET A 195 -4.93 12.97 -29.13
CA MET A 195 -3.50 12.74 -28.99
C MET A 195 -2.66 13.81 -29.70
N ASP A 196 -3.12 14.24 -30.87
CA ASP A 196 -2.42 15.19 -31.77
C ASP A 196 -2.70 16.67 -31.44
N ARG A 197 -3.57 16.97 -30.49
CA ARG A 197 -3.86 18.34 -30.09
C ARG A 197 -2.61 19.06 -29.58
N ILE A 198 -2.57 20.38 -29.77
CA ILE A 198 -1.55 21.26 -29.22
C ILE A 198 -1.46 21.08 -27.69
N ILE A 199 -0.26 21.15 -27.13
CA ILE A 199 -0.07 21.15 -25.67
C ILE A 199 -0.60 22.47 -25.12
N THR A 200 -1.42 22.41 -24.07
CA THR A 200 -1.99 23.60 -23.42
C THR A 200 -1.37 23.86 -22.04
N ARG A 201 -1.44 25.10 -21.58
CA ARG A 201 -0.98 25.50 -20.24
C ARG A 201 -1.74 24.75 -19.14
N GLU A 202 -3.05 24.53 -19.32
CA GLU A 202 -3.89 23.77 -18.37
C GLU A 202 -3.43 22.33 -18.21
N GLU A 203 -3.07 21.67 -19.32
CA GLU A 203 -2.51 20.31 -19.26
C GLU A 203 -1.19 20.30 -18.49
N LEU A 204 -0.32 21.29 -18.72
CA LEU A 204 0.96 21.41 -18.03
C LEU A 204 0.76 21.62 -16.52
N ARG A 205 -0.17 22.51 -16.12
CA ARG A 205 -0.53 22.71 -14.69
C ARG A 205 -0.98 21.43 -14.01
N VAL A 206 -1.86 20.66 -14.69
CA VAL A 206 -2.33 19.36 -14.17
C VAL A 206 -1.19 18.37 -14.03
N VAL A 207 -0.28 18.32 -15.00
CA VAL A 207 0.88 17.42 -14.99
C VAL A 207 1.82 17.76 -13.85
N VAL A 208 2.20 19.05 -13.70
CA VAL A 208 3.10 19.52 -12.66
C VAL A 208 2.55 19.23 -11.27
N ALA A 209 1.25 19.49 -11.03
CA ALA A 209 0.59 19.18 -9.77
C ALA A 209 0.64 17.67 -9.43
N LYS A 210 0.60 16.79 -10.44
CA LYS A 210 0.65 15.32 -10.30
C LYS A 210 2.07 14.73 -10.27
N LEU A 211 3.12 15.54 -10.33
CA LEU A 211 4.49 15.02 -10.20
C LEU A 211 4.72 14.44 -8.79
N LYS A 212 5.44 13.32 -8.74
CA LYS A 212 5.75 12.67 -7.45
C LYS A 212 6.89 13.38 -6.76
N ARG A 213 6.65 13.87 -5.55
CA ARG A 213 7.65 14.46 -4.66
C ARG A 213 8.67 13.44 -4.14
N ASN A 214 9.76 13.92 -3.59
CA ASN A 214 10.83 13.11 -2.97
C ASN A 214 11.46 12.09 -3.94
N LYS A 215 11.57 12.48 -5.21
CA LYS A 215 12.29 11.70 -6.25
C LYS A 215 13.57 12.41 -6.65
N THR A 216 14.61 11.60 -6.93
CA THR A 216 15.90 12.11 -7.40
C THR A 216 15.72 12.81 -8.76
N PRO A 217 16.23 14.04 -8.93
CA PRO A 217 16.21 14.76 -10.20
C PRO A 217 17.20 14.16 -11.22
N GLY A 218 17.22 14.73 -12.41
CA GLY A 218 18.19 14.45 -13.47
C GLY A 218 19.53 15.17 -13.30
N PRO A 219 20.32 15.26 -14.39
CA PRO A 219 21.63 15.91 -14.39
C PRO A 219 21.61 17.38 -13.95
N ASP A 220 20.55 18.12 -14.24
CA ASP A 220 20.38 19.52 -13.82
C ASP A 220 20.17 19.70 -12.31
N GLY A 221 19.85 18.63 -11.59
CA GLY A 221 19.69 18.65 -10.13
C GLY A 221 18.43 19.35 -9.65
N ILE A 222 17.50 19.79 -10.53
CA ILE A 222 16.27 20.50 -10.16
C ILE A 222 15.15 19.48 -9.89
N PRO A 223 14.61 19.41 -8.66
CA PRO A 223 13.59 18.44 -8.27
C PRO A 223 12.18 18.86 -8.71
N ALA A 224 11.25 17.90 -8.71
CA ALA A 224 9.85 18.16 -9.07
C ALA A 224 9.18 19.22 -8.17
N GLU A 225 9.59 19.27 -6.90
CA GLU A 225 9.10 20.22 -5.92
C GLU A 225 9.39 21.68 -6.32
N PHE A 226 10.53 21.95 -6.98
CA PHE A 226 10.86 23.28 -7.50
C PHE A 226 9.81 23.72 -8.52
N TYR A 227 9.51 22.87 -9.51
CA TYR A 227 8.47 23.15 -10.50
C TYR A 227 7.10 23.31 -9.87
N GLN A 228 6.74 22.49 -8.87
CA GLN A 228 5.45 22.61 -8.17
C GLN A 228 5.31 23.90 -7.36
N TYR A 229 6.42 24.41 -6.82
CA TYR A 229 6.42 25.59 -5.96
C TYR A 229 6.43 26.88 -6.78
N PHE A 230 7.23 26.95 -7.83
CA PHE A 230 7.46 28.15 -8.64
C PHE A 230 6.79 28.11 -10.01
N TRP A 231 5.87 27.17 -10.28
CA TRP A 231 5.24 27.01 -11.59
C TRP A 231 4.61 28.32 -12.10
N HIS A 232 3.94 29.06 -11.22
CA HIS A 232 3.29 30.32 -11.51
C HIS A 232 4.24 31.42 -12.03
N LEU A 233 5.54 31.32 -11.78
CA LEU A 233 6.57 32.24 -12.24
C LEU A 233 7.23 31.79 -13.53
N ILE A 234 7.32 30.47 -13.78
CA ILE A 234 8.12 29.88 -14.86
C ILE A 234 7.28 29.25 -15.97
N GLU A 235 5.97 29.21 -15.83
CA GLU A 235 5.05 28.57 -16.79
C GLU A 235 5.22 29.10 -18.20
N ASP A 236 5.35 30.42 -18.36
CA ASP A 236 5.51 31.05 -19.68
C ASP A 236 6.82 30.63 -20.34
N PHE A 237 7.93 30.67 -19.62
CA PHE A 237 9.23 30.23 -20.13
C PHE A 237 9.20 28.77 -20.58
N TYR A 238 8.57 27.91 -19.77
CA TYR A 238 8.48 26.49 -20.11
C TYR A 238 7.55 26.22 -21.29
N PHE A 239 6.45 26.97 -21.37
CA PHE A 239 5.49 26.82 -22.48
C PHE A 239 6.11 27.26 -23.82
N ASP A 240 6.83 28.39 -23.84
CA ASP A 240 7.57 28.87 -25.01
C ASP A 240 8.64 27.85 -25.42
N PHE A 241 9.42 27.35 -24.45
CA PHE A 241 10.41 26.32 -24.70
C PHE A 241 9.83 25.06 -25.35
N ILE A 242 8.74 24.51 -24.81
CA ILE A 242 8.08 23.31 -25.37
C ILE A 242 7.53 23.58 -26.77
N THR A 243 6.98 24.76 -27.00
CA THR A 243 6.44 25.15 -28.33
C THR A 243 7.54 25.24 -29.38
N GLU A 244 8.72 25.71 -29.02
CA GLU A 244 9.84 25.80 -29.92
C GLU A 244 10.51 24.43 -30.16
N VAL A 245 10.65 23.61 -29.08
CA VAL A 245 11.12 22.22 -29.18
C VAL A 245 10.28 21.40 -30.17
N GLU A 246 8.96 21.63 -30.23
CA GLU A 246 8.08 20.92 -31.17
C GLU A 246 8.42 21.18 -32.61
N LYS A 247 8.89 22.39 -32.95
CA LYS A 247 9.27 22.78 -34.32
C LYS A 247 10.68 22.31 -34.68
N GLY A 248 11.56 22.16 -33.72
CA GLY A 248 12.98 21.87 -33.90
C GLY A 248 13.42 20.53 -33.30
N SER A 249 14.22 20.59 -32.27
CA SER A 249 14.78 19.42 -31.57
C SER A 249 14.85 19.64 -30.08
N LEU A 250 14.80 18.54 -29.33
CA LEU A 250 15.05 18.58 -27.89
C LEU A 250 16.57 18.67 -27.63
N PRO A 251 17.08 19.70 -26.93
CA PRO A 251 18.51 19.85 -26.66
C PRO A 251 19.12 18.63 -25.95
N GLU A 252 20.32 18.23 -26.33
CA GLU A 252 21.00 17.07 -25.76
C GLU A 252 21.17 17.21 -24.24
N GLU A 253 21.48 18.40 -23.74
CA GLU A 253 21.64 18.70 -22.31
C GLU A 253 20.36 18.37 -21.53
N LYS A 254 19.20 18.66 -22.09
CA LYS A 254 17.91 18.35 -21.51
C LYS A 254 17.55 16.89 -21.68
N ASN A 255 17.86 16.29 -22.84
CA ASN A 255 17.58 14.88 -23.14
C ASN A 255 18.61 13.91 -22.53
N SER A 256 19.61 14.42 -21.83
CA SER A 256 20.60 13.64 -21.08
C SER A 256 20.01 13.07 -19.79
N SER A 257 20.53 11.92 -19.37
CA SER A 257 20.11 11.26 -18.10
C SER A 257 21.32 10.72 -17.35
N ILE A 258 21.14 10.49 -16.04
CA ILE A 258 22.07 9.72 -15.22
C ILE A 258 21.43 8.35 -14.97
N THR A 259 22.12 7.28 -15.35
CA THR A 259 21.66 5.92 -15.05
C THR A 259 22.28 5.43 -13.76
N SER A 260 21.41 5.15 -12.78
CA SER A 260 21.77 4.57 -11.49
C SER A 260 21.57 3.05 -11.53
N LEU A 261 22.56 2.30 -11.06
CA LEU A 261 22.55 0.84 -11.07
C LEU A 261 21.98 0.27 -9.78
N ILE A 262 20.96 -0.58 -9.89
CA ILE A 262 20.33 -1.27 -8.74
C ILE A 262 20.50 -2.77 -8.92
N TYR A 263 21.27 -3.40 -8.02
CA TYR A 263 21.44 -4.84 -8.01
C TYR A 263 20.12 -5.57 -7.78
N LYS A 264 19.83 -6.62 -8.59
CA LYS A 264 18.58 -7.39 -8.55
C LYS A 264 18.44 -8.31 -7.32
N ASN A 265 19.49 -8.40 -6.48
CA ASN A 265 19.61 -9.36 -5.38
C ASN A 265 19.52 -10.84 -5.83
N LYS A 266 19.89 -11.11 -7.07
CA LYS A 266 19.98 -12.44 -7.69
C LYS A 266 21.12 -12.44 -8.69
N GLY A 267 21.77 -13.60 -8.85
CA GLY A 267 22.89 -13.78 -9.76
C GLY A 267 24.18 -13.18 -9.22
N ASP A 268 25.18 -13.14 -10.08
CA ASP A 268 26.51 -12.67 -9.72
C ASP A 268 26.56 -11.13 -9.59
N ILE A 269 26.99 -10.65 -8.44
CA ILE A 269 27.08 -9.22 -8.14
C ILE A 269 28.14 -8.51 -9.00
N ASP A 270 29.10 -9.26 -9.53
CA ASP A 270 30.22 -8.74 -10.32
C ASP A 270 29.82 -8.46 -11.77
N LEU A 271 28.65 -8.95 -12.19
CA LEU A 271 28.15 -8.83 -13.56
C LEU A 271 27.05 -7.77 -13.70
N LEU A 272 27.25 -6.80 -14.59
CA LEU A 272 26.27 -5.74 -14.89
C LEU A 272 24.94 -6.26 -15.45
N ALA A 273 24.90 -7.48 -15.96
CA ALA A 273 23.69 -8.14 -16.39
C ALA A 273 22.64 -8.26 -15.27
N TYR A 274 23.08 -8.39 -14.02
CA TYR A 274 22.22 -8.51 -12.84
C TYR A 274 21.86 -7.18 -12.16
N TYR A 275 22.17 -6.05 -12.82
CA TYR A 275 21.75 -4.72 -12.38
C TYR A 275 20.59 -4.19 -13.23
N ARG A 276 19.70 -3.40 -12.59
CA ARG A 276 18.66 -2.61 -13.28
C ARG A 276 19.20 -1.22 -13.52
N PRO A 277 19.27 -0.74 -14.77
CA PRO A 277 19.63 0.63 -15.08
C PRO A 277 18.41 1.54 -14.91
N ILE A 278 18.41 2.41 -13.92
CA ILE A 278 17.33 3.37 -13.68
C ILE A 278 17.76 4.74 -14.17
N ALA A 279 17.11 5.24 -15.22
CA ALA A 279 17.40 6.55 -15.80
C ALA A 279 16.81 7.69 -14.95
N LEU A 280 17.67 8.55 -14.47
CA LEU A 280 17.32 9.81 -13.78
C LEU A 280 17.33 10.91 -14.84
N MET A 281 16.15 11.23 -15.38
CA MET A 281 15.93 12.26 -16.39
C MET A 281 15.69 13.61 -15.73
N ASN A 282 15.96 14.70 -16.44
CA ASN A 282 15.58 16.05 -16.04
C ASN A 282 14.05 16.16 -15.87
N VAL A 283 13.61 16.99 -14.93
CA VAL A 283 12.18 17.06 -14.59
C VAL A 283 11.38 17.76 -15.67
N ASP A 284 11.95 18.73 -16.37
CA ASP A 284 11.34 19.39 -17.53
C ASP A 284 10.95 18.35 -18.62
N VAL A 285 11.86 17.45 -18.98
CA VAL A 285 11.56 16.35 -19.92
C VAL A 285 10.56 15.34 -19.33
N LYS A 286 10.58 15.12 -17.99
CA LYS A 286 9.55 14.32 -17.33
C LYS A 286 8.16 14.96 -17.39
N ILE A 287 8.05 16.29 -17.35
CA ILE A 287 6.75 16.98 -17.52
C ILE A 287 6.19 16.64 -18.89
N LEU A 288 6.97 16.81 -19.96
CA LEU A 288 6.57 16.45 -21.33
C LEU A 288 6.17 14.98 -21.43
N THR A 289 7.04 14.06 -21.03
CA THR A 289 6.76 12.62 -21.15
C THR A 289 5.60 12.17 -20.25
N LYS A 290 5.35 12.84 -19.12
CA LYS A 290 4.18 12.59 -18.27
C LYS A 290 2.90 13.07 -18.94
N LEU A 291 2.91 14.22 -19.62
CA LEU A 291 1.79 14.72 -20.41
C LEU A 291 1.41 13.70 -21.49
N LEU A 292 2.39 13.31 -22.32
CA LEU A 292 2.19 12.31 -23.37
C LEU A 292 1.67 10.97 -22.79
N SER A 293 2.19 10.55 -21.63
CA SER A 293 1.70 9.34 -20.98
C SER A 293 0.25 9.45 -20.50
N MET A 294 -0.18 10.62 -20.03
CA MET A 294 -1.57 10.85 -19.61
C MET A 294 -2.55 10.82 -20.80
N ARG A 295 -2.12 11.31 -21.96
CA ARG A 295 -2.90 11.17 -23.19
C ARG A 295 -2.98 9.71 -23.63
N LEU A 296 -1.85 8.99 -23.64
CA LEU A 296 -1.76 7.62 -24.14
C LEU A 296 -2.52 6.61 -23.25
N VAL A 297 -2.53 6.81 -21.92
CA VAL A 297 -3.13 5.87 -20.95
C VAL A 297 -4.63 5.65 -21.20
N THR A 298 -5.34 6.63 -21.74
CA THR A 298 -6.77 6.54 -22.05
C THR A 298 -7.07 5.79 -23.35
N VAL A 299 -6.09 5.73 -24.25
CA VAL A 299 -6.21 5.10 -25.58
C VAL A 299 -5.86 3.62 -25.52
N LEU A 300 -4.84 3.23 -24.74
CA LEU A 300 -4.34 1.86 -24.72
C LEU A 300 -5.42 0.78 -24.44
N PRO A 301 -6.38 0.96 -23.50
CA PRO A 301 -7.41 -0.06 -23.25
C PRO A 301 -8.27 -0.38 -24.48
N THR A 302 -8.36 0.54 -25.45
CA THR A 302 -9.19 0.38 -26.66
C THR A 302 -8.49 -0.40 -27.78
N ILE A 303 -7.16 -0.38 -27.83
CA ILE A 303 -6.35 -0.99 -28.89
C ILE A 303 -5.56 -2.23 -28.43
N ILE A 304 -5.27 -2.35 -27.15
CA ILE A 304 -4.52 -3.48 -26.57
C ILE A 304 -5.47 -4.60 -26.16
N HIS A 305 -5.16 -5.83 -26.53
CA HIS A 305 -5.99 -6.99 -26.22
C HIS A 305 -6.09 -7.27 -24.72
N LYS A 306 -7.16 -7.93 -24.28
CA LYS A 306 -7.44 -8.28 -22.87
C LYS A 306 -6.32 -9.13 -22.21
N SER A 307 -5.60 -9.94 -23.01
CA SER A 307 -4.49 -10.77 -22.50
C SER A 307 -3.29 -9.99 -21.98
N GLN A 308 -3.14 -8.70 -22.34
CA GLN A 308 -2.14 -7.82 -21.73
C GLN A 308 -2.76 -7.08 -20.55
N THR A 309 -2.33 -7.40 -19.34
CA THR A 309 -2.95 -6.89 -18.11
C THR A 309 -2.20 -5.70 -17.49
N ALA A 310 -1.06 -5.29 -18.05
CA ALA A 310 -0.33 -4.07 -17.65
C ALA A 310 -0.89 -2.80 -18.30
N VAL A 311 -2.20 -2.69 -18.43
CA VAL A 311 -2.96 -1.57 -19.03
C VAL A 311 -3.89 -0.98 -17.98
N TYR A 312 -4.17 0.32 -18.09
CA TYR A 312 -5.07 1.01 -17.16
C TYR A 312 -6.44 0.31 -17.09
N GLY A 313 -6.97 0.17 -15.88
CA GLY A 313 -8.22 -0.55 -15.61
C GLY A 313 -8.06 -2.07 -15.45
N ARG A 314 -6.90 -2.64 -15.78
CA ARG A 314 -6.54 -4.05 -15.59
C ARG A 314 -5.53 -4.19 -14.47
N THR A 315 -5.39 -5.39 -13.92
CA THR A 315 -4.51 -5.64 -12.76
C THR A 315 -3.61 -6.86 -12.99
N ILE A 316 -2.51 -6.93 -12.24
CA ILE A 316 -1.65 -8.11 -12.20
C ILE A 316 -2.43 -9.37 -11.76
N ALA A 317 -3.48 -9.18 -10.95
CA ALA A 317 -4.34 -10.26 -10.47
C ALA A 317 -5.09 -10.94 -11.62
N ASP A 318 -5.56 -10.16 -12.60
CA ASP A 318 -6.27 -10.70 -13.77
C ASP A 318 -5.39 -11.71 -14.54
N ASN A 319 -4.08 -11.45 -14.66
CA ASN A 319 -3.14 -12.38 -15.27
C ASN A 319 -2.95 -13.66 -14.44
N ILE A 320 -2.68 -13.49 -13.16
CA ILE A 320 -2.36 -14.62 -12.26
C ILE A 320 -3.55 -15.55 -12.11
N HIS A 321 -4.77 -15.01 -11.97
CA HIS A 321 -5.98 -15.82 -11.84
C HIS A 321 -6.21 -16.69 -13.08
N VAL A 322 -6.08 -16.15 -14.30
CA VAL A 322 -6.20 -16.93 -15.53
C VAL A 322 -5.19 -18.08 -15.57
N VAL A 323 -3.91 -17.81 -15.27
CA VAL A 323 -2.85 -18.83 -15.32
C VAL A 323 -3.11 -19.92 -14.26
N ARG A 324 -3.45 -19.53 -13.02
CA ARG A 324 -3.76 -20.46 -11.93
C ARG A 324 -4.98 -21.34 -12.28
N ASP A 325 -6.07 -20.70 -12.70
CA ASP A 325 -7.32 -21.39 -12.95
C ASP A 325 -7.22 -22.34 -14.16
N ILE A 326 -6.41 -22.01 -15.18
CA ILE A 326 -6.07 -22.89 -16.28
C ILE A 326 -5.28 -24.11 -15.77
N ILE A 327 -4.28 -23.92 -14.90
CA ILE A 327 -3.51 -25.03 -14.31
C ILE A 327 -4.43 -25.99 -13.56
N ASP A 328 -5.32 -25.44 -12.72
CA ASP A 328 -6.26 -26.25 -11.93
C ASP A 328 -7.25 -27.00 -12.83
N LEU A 329 -7.78 -26.35 -13.87
CA LEU A 329 -8.71 -26.96 -14.82
C LEU A 329 -8.05 -28.09 -15.62
N VAL A 330 -6.86 -27.85 -16.21
CA VAL A 330 -6.13 -28.81 -17.01
C VAL A 330 -5.73 -30.03 -16.17
N ASN A 331 -5.27 -29.82 -14.95
CA ASN A 331 -4.90 -30.90 -14.05
C ASN A 331 -6.11 -31.74 -13.58
N ARG A 332 -7.27 -31.05 -13.36
CA ARG A 332 -8.51 -31.76 -12.98
C ARG A 332 -9.07 -32.60 -14.14
N ASP A 333 -9.11 -32.01 -15.34
CA ASP A 333 -9.73 -32.64 -16.52
C ASP A 333 -8.71 -33.56 -17.25
N ASP A 334 -7.48 -33.63 -16.76
CA ASP A 334 -6.34 -34.43 -17.32
C ASP A 334 -6.13 -34.18 -18.83
N GLU A 335 -6.17 -32.91 -19.23
CA GLU A 335 -5.96 -32.49 -20.62
C GLU A 335 -4.45 -32.35 -20.94
N GLU A 336 -4.08 -32.49 -22.22
CA GLU A 336 -2.72 -32.24 -22.68
C GLU A 336 -2.44 -30.75 -22.74
N ALA A 337 -1.48 -30.26 -21.93
CA ALA A 337 -1.08 -28.84 -22.01
C ALA A 337 0.34 -28.58 -21.48
N ALA A 338 0.89 -27.45 -21.93
CA ALA A 338 2.10 -26.86 -21.38
C ALA A 338 1.95 -25.32 -21.29
N LEU A 339 2.58 -24.76 -20.29
CA LEU A 339 2.75 -23.32 -20.16
C LEU A 339 4.22 -22.93 -20.33
N LEU A 340 4.51 -22.01 -21.25
CA LEU A 340 5.84 -21.48 -21.48
C LEU A 340 5.93 -20.06 -20.89
N PHE A 341 6.68 -19.92 -19.79
CA PHE A 341 6.95 -18.66 -19.10
C PHE A 341 8.19 -18.01 -19.69
N ILE A 342 8.01 -16.94 -20.46
CA ILE A 342 9.09 -16.26 -21.19
C ILE A 342 9.65 -15.11 -20.37
N ASP A 343 10.97 -15.12 -20.13
CA ASP A 343 11.74 -13.99 -19.63
C ASP A 343 12.45 -13.30 -20.80
N GLN A 344 12.38 -11.96 -20.87
CA GLN A 344 13.10 -11.20 -21.90
C GLN A 344 14.37 -10.57 -21.30
N GLU A 345 15.47 -10.69 -22.03
CA GLU A 345 16.75 -10.11 -21.62
C GLU A 345 16.73 -8.58 -21.79
N LYS A 346 16.77 -7.85 -20.67
CA LYS A 346 16.81 -6.36 -20.70
C LYS A 346 15.71 -5.77 -21.59
N ALA A 347 14.46 -6.25 -21.44
CA ALA A 347 13.32 -5.98 -22.32
C ALA A 347 13.18 -4.50 -22.72
N PHE A 348 13.19 -3.59 -21.72
CA PHE A 348 13.08 -2.15 -21.97
C PHE A 348 14.30 -1.56 -22.69
N ASP A 349 15.47 -2.11 -22.47
CA ASP A 349 16.74 -1.54 -22.95
C ASP A 349 17.07 -1.94 -24.40
N ARG A 350 16.32 -2.91 -24.98
CA ARG A 350 16.57 -3.47 -26.32
C ARG A 350 15.58 -3.03 -27.40
N VAL A 351 14.53 -2.31 -27.07
CA VAL A 351 13.47 -1.90 -28.03
C VAL A 351 14.07 -1.11 -29.20
N SER A 352 13.91 -1.58 -30.42
CA SER A 352 14.29 -0.84 -31.62
C SER A 352 13.41 0.40 -31.81
N HIS A 353 14.01 1.60 -31.91
CA HIS A 353 13.26 2.85 -32.14
C HIS A 353 12.54 2.81 -33.48
N THR A 354 13.19 2.29 -34.54
CA THR A 354 12.58 2.15 -35.88
C THR A 354 11.35 1.25 -35.85
N PHE A 355 11.42 0.13 -35.12
CA PHE A 355 10.28 -0.75 -34.92
C PHE A 355 9.16 -0.06 -34.13
N LEU A 356 9.50 0.64 -33.05
CA LEU A 356 8.55 1.42 -32.26
C LEU A 356 7.76 2.42 -33.09
N TYR A 357 8.44 3.22 -33.92
CA TYR A 357 7.76 4.21 -34.78
C TYR A 357 6.86 3.57 -35.84
N LYS A 358 7.28 2.45 -36.45
CA LYS A 358 6.43 1.68 -37.37
C LYS A 358 5.20 1.10 -36.66
N VAL A 359 5.33 0.60 -35.42
CA VAL A 359 4.22 0.11 -34.59
C VAL A 359 3.22 1.24 -34.32
N LEU A 360 3.69 2.43 -33.90
CA LEU A 360 2.83 3.59 -33.63
C LEU A 360 2.04 3.99 -34.89
N ARG A 361 2.71 4.11 -36.07
CA ARG A 361 2.03 4.42 -37.33
C ARG A 361 0.99 3.38 -37.69
N LYS A 362 1.30 2.08 -37.48
CA LYS A 362 0.37 0.99 -37.83
C LYS A 362 -0.86 0.96 -36.92
N PHE A 363 -0.72 1.28 -35.63
CA PHE A 363 -1.87 1.47 -34.73
C PHE A 363 -2.68 2.73 -35.06
N GLY A 364 -2.21 3.60 -35.93
CA GLY A 364 -2.93 4.78 -36.40
C GLY A 364 -2.80 6.01 -35.50
N PHE A 365 -1.72 6.10 -34.71
CA PHE A 365 -1.39 7.34 -34.02
C PHE A 365 -1.10 8.46 -35.04
N GLY A 366 -1.40 9.69 -34.65
CA GLY A 366 -1.18 10.85 -35.51
C GLY A 366 0.30 11.27 -35.58
N ASP A 367 0.65 12.04 -36.62
CA ASP A 367 2.03 12.39 -36.89
C ASP A 367 2.64 13.28 -35.80
N ARG A 368 1.81 14.18 -35.19
CA ARG A 368 2.28 15.04 -34.09
C ARG A 368 2.64 14.27 -32.84
N PHE A 369 1.83 13.28 -32.45
CA PHE A 369 2.16 12.43 -31.33
C PHE A 369 3.42 11.59 -31.57
N ILE A 370 3.57 11.02 -32.77
CA ILE A 370 4.76 10.26 -33.19
C ILE A 370 5.99 11.15 -33.18
N HIS A 371 5.88 12.36 -33.71
CA HIS A 371 6.96 13.35 -33.71
C HIS A 371 7.45 13.65 -32.26
N TRP A 372 6.55 13.84 -31.30
CA TRP A 372 6.95 14.00 -29.91
C TRP A 372 7.72 12.80 -29.37
N ILE A 373 7.34 11.58 -29.76
CA ILE A 373 8.09 10.38 -29.35
C ILE A 373 9.47 10.36 -30.01
N GLU A 374 9.55 10.72 -31.27
CA GLU A 374 10.82 10.84 -32.01
C GLU A 374 11.75 11.88 -31.35
N LEU A 375 11.25 13.06 -30.99
CA LEU A 375 12.00 14.08 -30.24
C LEU A 375 12.54 13.59 -28.88
N VAL A 376 11.74 12.84 -28.12
CA VAL A 376 12.16 12.31 -26.81
C VAL A 376 13.29 11.31 -26.95
N TYR A 377 13.39 10.56 -28.05
CA TYR A 377 14.43 9.53 -28.26
C TYR A 377 15.54 9.97 -29.22
N SER A 378 15.36 11.06 -29.96
CA SER A 378 16.46 11.68 -30.74
C SER A 378 17.51 12.28 -29.79
N ASN A 379 18.77 12.19 -30.11
CA ASN A 379 19.89 12.77 -29.36
C ASN A 379 19.89 12.44 -27.85
N ALA A 380 19.19 11.35 -27.44
CA ALA A 380 19.13 10.94 -26.05
C ALA A 380 20.48 10.34 -25.62
N THR A 381 21.00 10.80 -24.49
CA THR A 381 22.24 10.30 -23.92
C THR A 381 22.10 9.91 -22.44
N THR A 382 23.03 9.08 -21.96
CA THR A 382 23.13 8.76 -20.56
C THR A 382 24.58 8.68 -20.09
N ARG A 383 24.78 8.88 -18.76
CA ARG A 383 26.04 8.56 -18.06
C ARG A 383 25.72 7.57 -16.94
N ILE A 384 26.51 6.53 -16.80
CA ILE A 384 26.32 5.56 -15.74
C ILE A 384 26.96 6.10 -14.45
N ASN A 385 26.20 6.07 -13.37
CA ASN A 385 26.71 6.45 -12.05
C ASN A 385 27.21 5.21 -11.31
N ILE A 386 28.53 5.16 -11.07
CA ILE A 386 29.18 4.12 -10.27
C ILE A 386 29.80 4.79 -9.05
N ASN A 387 29.26 4.52 -7.87
CA ASN A 387 29.74 5.04 -6.59
C ASN A 387 29.88 6.57 -6.49
N GLY A 388 29.16 7.33 -7.33
CA GLY A 388 29.24 8.79 -7.41
C GLY A 388 30.08 9.33 -8.58
N PHE A 389 30.79 8.47 -9.29
CA PHE A 389 31.53 8.82 -10.51
C PHE A 389 30.70 8.53 -11.75
N PHE A 390 30.88 9.31 -12.80
CA PHE A 390 30.11 9.21 -14.03
C PHE A 390 30.99 8.72 -15.17
N THR A 391 30.48 7.78 -15.97
CA THR A 391 31.11 7.37 -17.24
C THR A 391 31.10 8.49 -18.26
N LYS A 392 31.77 8.28 -19.40
CA LYS A 392 31.58 9.08 -20.61
C LYS A 392 30.09 9.05 -21.02
N LYS A 393 29.66 10.04 -21.83
CA LYS A 393 28.31 10.06 -22.39
C LYS A 393 28.13 8.88 -23.34
N ILE A 394 27.02 8.13 -23.15
CA ILE A 394 26.64 6.98 -23.99
C ILE A 394 25.37 7.35 -24.74
N PRO A 395 25.34 7.34 -26.07
CA PRO A 395 24.13 7.60 -26.84
C PRO A 395 23.13 6.44 -26.73
N LEU A 396 21.87 6.78 -26.53
CA LEU A 396 20.75 5.82 -26.45
C LEU A 396 20.12 5.64 -27.83
N ARG A 397 20.64 4.71 -28.62
CA ARG A 397 20.18 4.44 -29.99
C ARG A 397 19.12 3.35 -30.06
N CYS A 398 18.82 2.69 -28.95
CA CYS A 398 17.69 1.79 -28.75
C CYS A 398 17.24 1.81 -27.31
N GLY A 399 16.13 1.16 -27.01
CA GLY A 399 15.55 1.03 -25.68
C GLY A 399 14.61 2.16 -25.30
N VAL A 400 13.73 1.88 -24.33
CA VAL A 400 12.88 2.87 -23.68
C VAL A 400 13.33 3.06 -22.24
N ARG A 401 13.58 4.31 -21.84
CA ARG A 401 14.27 4.65 -20.59
C ARG A 401 13.53 4.15 -19.34
N GLN A 402 14.14 3.30 -18.53
CA GLN A 402 13.59 2.85 -17.25
C GLN A 402 13.56 4.01 -16.25
N GLY A 403 12.39 4.57 -15.99
CA GLY A 403 12.18 5.76 -15.13
C GLY A 403 11.46 6.91 -15.85
N CYS A 404 11.25 6.81 -17.16
CA CYS A 404 10.39 7.69 -17.94
C CYS A 404 8.91 7.26 -17.75
N PRO A 405 7.98 8.19 -17.51
CA PRO A 405 6.55 7.88 -17.38
C PRO A 405 5.92 7.21 -18.60
N LEU A 406 6.48 7.46 -19.78
CA LEU A 406 5.95 7.00 -21.06
C LEU A 406 6.42 5.58 -21.43
N SER A 407 7.61 5.19 -20.98
CA SER A 407 8.30 3.98 -21.44
C SER A 407 7.51 2.68 -21.27
N ALA A 408 6.85 2.50 -20.14
CA ALA A 408 6.06 1.29 -19.87
C ALA A 408 4.87 1.17 -20.84
N LEU A 409 4.22 2.30 -21.18
CA LEU A 409 3.09 2.32 -22.09
C LEU A 409 3.52 2.02 -23.54
N LEU A 410 4.67 2.55 -23.97
CA LEU A 410 5.25 2.24 -25.27
C LEU A 410 5.66 0.78 -25.36
N TYR A 411 6.25 0.24 -24.28
CA TYR A 411 6.64 -1.17 -24.25
C TYR A 411 5.43 -2.11 -24.38
N VAL A 412 4.31 -1.80 -23.72
CA VAL A 412 3.06 -2.57 -23.87
C VAL A 412 2.60 -2.66 -25.32
N MET A 413 2.78 -1.61 -26.10
CA MET A 413 2.45 -1.63 -27.53
C MET A 413 3.40 -2.51 -28.35
N ILE A 414 4.67 -2.54 -27.99
CA ILE A 414 5.68 -3.38 -28.65
C ILE A 414 5.39 -4.87 -28.41
N ILE A 415 5.14 -5.27 -27.16
CA ILE A 415 4.86 -6.67 -26.83
C ILE A 415 3.49 -7.13 -27.36
N GLU A 416 2.54 -6.24 -27.56
CA GLU A 416 1.25 -6.56 -28.18
C GLU A 416 1.42 -7.14 -29.58
N ILE A 417 2.46 -6.73 -30.33
CA ILE A 417 2.74 -7.30 -31.65
C ILE A 417 3.01 -8.81 -31.55
N LEU A 418 3.81 -9.25 -30.56
CA LEU A 418 4.00 -10.69 -30.32
C LEU A 418 2.67 -11.38 -29.97
N ALA A 419 1.90 -10.79 -29.10
CA ALA A 419 0.60 -11.34 -28.69
C ALA A 419 -0.38 -11.46 -29.86
N LEU A 420 -0.38 -10.50 -30.80
CA LEU A 420 -1.16 -10.54 -32.04
C LEU A 420 -0.71 -11.69 -32.96
N GLN A 421 0.59 -11.89 -33.14
CA GLN A 421 1.14 -12.97 -33.97
C GLN A 421 0.73 -14.34 -33.42
N LEU A 422 0.94 -14.58 -32.14
CA LEU A 422 0.57 -15.84 -31.49
C LEU A 422 -0.92 -16.15 -31.65
N ARG A 423 -1.79 -15.15 -31.58
CA ARG A 423 -3.23 -15.32 -31.77
C ARG A 423 -3.64 -15.53 -33.23
N ALA A 424 -3.00 -14.81 -34.14
CA ALA A 424 -3.30 -14.88 -35.59
C ALA A 424 -2.82 -16.17 -36.23
N ASN A 425 -1.78 -16.83 -35.69
CA ASN A 425 -1.27 -18.07 -36.26
C ASN A 425 -2.29 -19.22 -36.06
N PRO A 426 -2.82 -19.81 -37.15
CA PRO A 426 -3.83 -20.87 -37.05
C PRO A 426 -3.28 -22.20 -36.49
N ASN A 427 -1.97 -22.39 -36.59
CA ASN A 427 -1.29 -23.58 -36.10
C ASN A 427 -0.96 -23.54 -34.60
N ILE A 428 -1.09 -22.38 -33.95
CA ILE A 428 -0.93 -22.24 -32.50
C ILE A 428 -2.31 -22.41 -31.87
N VAL A 429 -2.56 -23.56 -31.26
CA VAL A 429 -3.81 -23.84 -30.55
C VAL A 429 -3.59 -23.62 -29.06
N GLY A 430 -4.34 -22.70 -28.51
CA GLY A 430 -4.41 -22.41 -27.07
C GLY A 430 -5.71 -23.00 -26.47
N PHE A 431 -6.11 -22.49 -25.32
CA PHE A 431 -7.41 -22.81 -24.75
C PHE A 431 -8.51 -22.01 -25.44
N THR A 432 -9.65 -22.65 -25.73
CA THR A 432 -10.83 -21.99 -26.26
C THR A 432 -11.85 -21.79 -25.15
N ILE A 433 -12.22 -20.54 -24.87
CA ILE A 433 -13.17 -20.16 -23.86
C ILE A 433 -14.22 -19.24 -24.49
N ASN A 434 -15.49 -19.65 -24.50
CA ASN A 434 -16.59 -18.88 -25.13
C ASN A 434 -16.23 -18.35 -26.53
N ASN A 435 -15.70 -19.20 -27.40
CA ASN A 435 -15.20 -18.88 -28.74
C ASN A 435 -14.01 -17.88 -28.78
N GLU A 436 -13.47 -17.46 -27.64
CA GLU A 436 -12.23 -16.69 -27.57
C GLU A 436 -11.03 -17.63 -27.41
N LYS A 437 -10.00 -17.43 -28.27
CA LYS A 437 -8.76 -18.20 -28.23
C LYS A 437 -7.78 -17.58 -27.23
N LEU A 438 -7.51 -18.26 -26.14
CA LEU A 438 -6.55 -17.89 -25.09
C LEU A 438 -5.18 -18.53 -25.34
N VAL A 439 -4.35 -17.89 -26.17
CA VAL A 439 -3.01 -18.38 -26.51
C VAL A 439 -1.94 -17.89 -25.55
N SER A 440 -2.07 -16.64 -25.09
CA SER A 440 -1.04 -16.02 -24.26
C SER A 440 -1.64 -15.11 -23.20
N SER A 441 -0.88 -14.85 -22.13
CA SER A 441 -1.17 -13.84 -21.12
C SER A 441 0.09 -13.03 -20.87
N HIS A 442 -0.03 -11.70 -20.77
CA HIS A 442 1.10 -10.80 -20.64
C HIS A 442 0.89 -9.81 -19.46
N TYR A 443 1.97 -9.51 -18.76
CA TYR A 443 2.06 -8.39 -17.83
C TYR A 443 3.36 -7.63 -18.09
N ALA A 444 3.28 -6.62 -18.94
CA ALA A 444 4.42 -5.95 -19.56
C ALA A 444 5.32 -6.98 -20.26
N ASP A 445 6.56 -7.19 -19.80
CA ASP A 445 7.54 -8.12 -20.33
C ASP A 445 7.32 -9.59 -19.91
N ASP A 446 6.69 -9.82 -18.78
CA ASP A 446 6.35 -11.17 -18.32
C ASP A 446 5.24 -11.76 -19.19
N SER A 447 5.56 -12.83 -19.92
CA SER A 447 4.67 -13.47 -20.89
C SER A 447 4.52 -14.96 -20.62
N VAL A 448 3.29 -15.47 -20.72
CA VAL A 448 2.99 -16.90 -20.62
C VAL A 448 2.28 -17.34 -21.87
N ILE A 449 2.86 -18.28 -22.62
CA ILE A 449 2.24 -18.90 -23.79
C ILE A 449 1.64 -20.27 -23.38
N LYS A 450 0.45 -20.54 -23.88
CA LYS A 450 -0.36 -21.72 -23.58
C LYS A 450 -0.38 -22.64 -24.80
N ILE A 451 0.10 -23.87 -24.61
CA ILE A 451 0.30 -24.84 -25.68
C ILE A 451 -0.50 -26.11 -25.35
N THR A 452 -1.35 -26.54 -26.29
CA THR A 452 -2.25 -27.71 -26.12
C THR A 452 -2.00 -28.82 -27.13
N GLN A 453 -1.08 -28.61 -28.06
CA GLN A 453 -0.73 -29.61 -29.09
C GLN A 453 0.77 -29.55 -29.40
N ASN A 454 1.40 -30.70 -29.66
CA ASN A 454 2.84 -30.79 -29.95
C ASN A 454 3.29 -29.93 -31.16
N ARG A 455 2.49 -29.86 -32.22
CA ARG A 455 2.81 -29.08 -33.41
C ARG A 455 2.97 -27.57 -33.12
N CYS A 456 2.35 -27.09 -32.04
CA CYS A 456 2.40 -25.66 -31.67
C CYS A 456 3.80 -25.24 -31.22
N PHE A 457 4.64 -26.12 -30.70
CA PHE A 457 5.97 -25.73 -30.19
C PHE A 457 6.83 -25.12 -31.30
N LYS A 458 6.87 -25.75 -32.49
CA LYS A 458 7.63 -25.27 -33.65
C LYS A 458 7.14 -23.89 -34.09
N GLU A 459 5.83 -23.69 -34.16
CA GLU A 459 5.25 -22.39 -34.57
C GLU A 459 5.48 -21.30 -33.51
N VAL A 460 5.38 -21.63 -32.23
CA VAL A 460 5.70 -20.68 -31.13
C VAL A 460 7.15 -20.24 -31.22
N TYR A 461 8.09 -21.16 -31.44
CA TYR A 461 9.51 -20.83 -31.59
C TYR A 461 9.74 -19.87 -32.78
N LYS A 462 9.13 -20.15 -33.92
CA LYS A 462 9.21 -19.33 -35.12
C LYS A 462 8.68 -17.90 -34.89
N GLU A 463 7.50 -17.76 -34.25
CA GLU A 463 6.94 -16.42 -33.95
C GLU A 463 7.82 -15.65 -32.96
N LEU A 464 8.43 -16.33 -31.99
CA LEU A 464 9.41 -15.70 -31.08
C LEU A 464 10.67 -15.24 -31.84
N ALA A 465 11.21 -16.06 -32.75
CA ALA A 465 12.36 -15.70 -33.57
C ALA A 465 12.05 -14.52 -34.49
N ASP A 466 10.89 -14.53 -35.18
CA ASP A 466 10.45 -13.40 -36.02
C ASP A 466 10.31 -12.11 -35.20
N TYR A 467 9.71 -12.19 -34.00
CA TYR A 467 9.57 -11.04 -33.11
C TYR A 467 10.94 -10.49 -32.67
N GLN A 468 11.89 -11.36 -32.33
CA GLN A 468 13.26 -10.94 -31.96
C GLN A 468 13.95 -10.20 -33.12
N ARG A 469 13.86 -10.73 -34.36
CA ARG A 469 14.47 -10.12 -35.56
C ARG A 469 13.86 -8.73 -35.87
N ALA A 470 12.57 -8.57 -35.66
CA ALA A 470 11.88 -7.30 -35.97
C ALA A 470 12.07 -6.24 -34.88
N SER A 471 11.91 -6.60 -33.61
CA SER A 471 11.82 -5.68 -32.49
C SER A 471 13.15 -5.36 -31.81
N GLY A 472 14.18 -6.20 -32.00
CA GLY A 472 15.44 -6.15 -31.26
C GLY A 472 15.36 -6.81 -29.87
N ALA A 473 14.19 -7.35 -29.49
CA ALA A 473 14.02 -8.13 -28.26
C ALA A 473 14.92 -9.37 -28.27
N LYS A 474 15.20 -9.91 -27.10
CA LYS A 474 15.96 -11.16 -26.96
C LYS A 474 15.32 -11.99 -25.84
N VAL A 475 15.00 -13.24 -26.15
CA VAL A 475 14.54 -14.22 -25.16
C VAL A 475 15.70 -14.60 -24.25
N ASN A 476 15.48 -14.64 -22.98
CA ASN A 476 16.44 -15.14 -21.98
C ASN A 476 16.17 -16.62 -21.75
N TYR A 477 16.86 -17.47 -22.49
CA TYR A 477 16.65 -18.93 -22.43
C TYR A 477 16.94 -19.51 -21.03
N ASP A 478 17.95 -19.02 -20.33
CA ASP A 478 18.33 -19.48 -18.97
C ASP A 478 17.22 -19.26 -17.94
N LYS A 479 16.36 -18.27 -18.15
CA LYS A 479 15.27 -17.94 -17.23
C LYS A 479 13.89 -18.30 -17.73
N THR A 480 13.76 -18.56 -19.02
CA THR A 480 12.54 -19.05 -19.61
C THR A 480 12.28 -20.48 -19.12
N GLN A 481 11.07 -20.75 -18.66
CA GLN A 481 10.71 -22.04 -18.07
C GLN A 481 9.45 -22.58 -18.71
N GLY A 482 9.45 -23.89 -19.00
CA GLY A 482 8.28 -24.63 -19.41
C GLY A 482 7.69 -25.44 -18.26
N LEU A 483 6.37 -25.47 -18.17
CA LEU A 483 5.62 -26.23 -17.17
C LEU A 483 4.70 -27.22 -17.88
N TRP A 484 4.92 -28.50 -17.61
CA TRP A 484 4.07 -29.59 -18.08
C TRP A 484 2.82 -29.73 -17.20
N LEU A 485 1.64 -29.94 -17.83
CA LEU A 485 0.36 -30.05 -17.14
C LEU A 485 -0.43 -31.28 -17.65
N GLY A 486 -1.38 -31.76 -16.84
CA GLY A 486 -2.28 -32.85 -17.15
C GLY A 486 -1.54 -34.09 -17.67
N LYS A 487 -1.94 -34.66 -18.80
CA LYS A 487 -1.30 -35.85 -19.40
C LYS A 487 0.17 -35.66 -19.73
N TRP A 488 0.60 -34.44 -20.01
CA TRP A 488 2.02 -34.15 -20.29
C TRP A 488 2.90 -34.03 -19.05
N LYS A 489 2.35 -34.15 -17.86
CA LYS A 489 3.07 -33.97 -16.58
C LYS A 489 4.30 -34.89 -16.42
N ASN A 490 4.28 -36.06 -17.09
CA ASN A 490 5.39 -37.03 -17.03
C ASN A 490 6.44 -36.84 -18.12
N ARG A 491 6.29 -35.84 -19.00
CA ARG A 491 7.28 -35.56 -20.07
C ARG A 491 8.59 -35.04 -19.47
N LYS A 492 9.70 -35.40 -20.14
CA LYS A 492 11.06 -35.00 -19.78
C LYS A 492 11.84 -34.41 -20.94
N ASP A 493 11.26 -34.41 -22.14
CA ASP A 493 11.84 -33.88 -23.37
C ASP A 493 11.83 -32.37 -23.39
N ASP A 494 12.72 -31.79 -24.19
CA ASP A 494 12.65 -30.36 -24.55
C ASP A 494 12.11 -30.27 -25.99
N PRO A 495 10.87 -29.82 -26.22
CA PRO A 495 10.28 -29.77 -27.53
C PRO A 495 10.91 -28.74 -28.50
N PHE A 496 11.84 -27.96 -28.01
CA PHE A 496 12.61 -26.99 -28.82
C PHE A 496 14.04 -27.45 -29.12
N GLU A 497 14.49 -28.63 -28.62
CA GLU A 497 15.88 -29.06 -28.70
C GLU A 497 16.43 -29.06 -30.14
N GLU A 498 15.66 -29.55 -31.12
CA GLU A 498 16.01 -29.55 -32.55
C GLU A 498 15.94 -28.14 -33.21
N LEU A 499 15.38 -27.15 -32.55
CA LEU A 499 15.13 -25.82 -33.09
C LEU A 499 16.15 -24.79 -32.61
N TYR A 500 16.99 -25.12 -31.65
CA TYR A 500 18.00 -24.20 -31.12
C TYR A 500 19.12 -23.97 -32.12
N GLU A 501 19.49 -22.68 -32.24
CA GLU A 501 20.62 -22.28 -33.12
C GLU A 501 21.98 -22.47 -32.43
N SER A 502 22.03 -22.66 -31.12
CA SER A 502 23.23 -22.90 -30.33
C SER A 502 22.93 -23.65 -29.04
N ASP A 503 23.93 -24.39 -28.51
CA ASP A 503 23.85 -25.10 -27.24
C ASP A 503 23.53 -24.24 -26.01
N SER A 504 23.75 -22.94 -26.12
CA SER A 504 23.39 -22.00 -25.07
C SER A 504 21.88 -21.65 -25.01
N GLN A 505 21.09 -22.05 -25.99
CA GLN A 505 19.68 -21.84 -26.07
C GLN A 505 18.94 -23.07 -25.53
N LYS A 506 18.89 -23.20 -24.19
CA LYS A 506 18.17 -24.34 -23.57
C LYS A 506 17.10 -23.83 -22.59
N ILE A 507 15.86 -24.29 -22.79
CA ILE A 507 14.73 -23.96 -21.89
C ILE A 507 14.63 -25.07 -20.83
N THR A 508 14.45 -24.64 -19.58
CA THR A 508 14.23 -25.59 -18.47
C THR A 508 12.76 -26.01 -18.41
N TRP A 509 12.47 -27.28 -18.66
CA TRP A 509 11.14 -27.84 -18.52
C TRP A 509 10.97 -28.53 -17.17
N THR A 510 9.79 -28.35 -16.53
CA THR A 510 9.50 -28.94 -15.23
C THR A 510 8.04 -29.38 -15.12
N SER A 511 7.83 -30.43 -14.31
CA SER A 511 6.50 -30.83 -13.84
C SER A 511 6.23 -30.37 -12.40
N GLY A 512 7.13 -29.58 -11.83
CA GLY A 512 7.02 -29.01 -10.47
C GLY A 512 6.29 -27.70 -10.45
N ASN A 513 6.93 -26.68 -9.90
CA ASN A 513 6.40 -25.32 -9.78
C ASN A 513 7.31 -24.32 -10.46
N VAL A 514 6.72 -23.31 -11.09
CA VAL A 514 7.40 -22.15 -11.69
C VAL A 514 7.02 -20.89 -10.93
N LYS A 515 7.96 -19.96 -10.76
CA LYS A 515 7.69 -18.66 -10.13
C LYS A 515 7.19 -17.67 -11.18
N HIS A 516 5.92 -17.28 -11.09
CA HIS A 516 5.27 -16.33 -12.00
C HIS A 516 4.76 -15.12 -11.23
N LEU A 517 5.11 -13.91 -11.69
CA LEU A 517 4.68 -12.63 -11.09
C LEU A 517 4.76 -12.59 -9.55
N GLY A 518 5.78 -13.24 -8.98
CA GLY A 518 6.07 -13.19 -7.54
C GLY A 518 5.46 -14.29 -6.68
N ILE A 519 4.64 -15.20 -7.24
CA ILE A 519 4.11 -16.41 -6.58
C ILE A 519 4.55 -17.66 -7.34
N TYR A 520 4.47 -18.83 -6.70
CA TYR A 520 4.66 -20.11 -7.38
C TYR A 520 3.34 -20.59 -7.97
N VAL A 521 3.37 -21.14 -9.20
CA VAL A 521 2.26 -21.83 -9.87
C VAL A 521 2.75 -23.18 -10.39
N GLY A 522 1.92 -24.20 -10.42
CA GLY A 522 2.32 -25.53 -10.90
C GLY A 522 1.63 -26.68 -10.18
N ASN A 523 2.26 -27.87 -10.24
CA ASN A 523 1.64 -29.13 -9.85
C ASN A 523 1.99 -29.60 -8.42
N ASN A 524 3.06 -29.07 -7.81
CA ASN A 524 3.64 -29.58 -6.56
C ASN A 524 3.44 -28.61 -5.41
N ASP A 525 2.20 -28.48 -4.93
CA ASP A 525 1.83 -27.62 -3.80
C ASP A 525 2.45 -26.19 -3.88
N PRO A 526 2.11 -25.42 -4.91
CA PRO A 526 2.64 -24.07 -5.10
C PRO A 526 2.22 -23.12 -3.98
N ILE A 527 1.11 -23.42 -3.31
CA ILE A 527 0.55 -22.63 -2.21
C ILE A 527 1.53 -22.65 -1.02
N THR A 528 1.80 -23.81 -0.49
CA THR A 528 2.73 -23.98 0.64
C THR A 528 4.13 -23.46 0.29
N GLN A 529 4.63 -23.72 -0.91
CA GLN A 529 5.93 -23.22 -1.36
C GLN A 529 5.99 -21.69 -1.34
N THR A 530 4.93 -21.01 -1.80
CA THR A 530 4.84 -19.55 -1.79
C THR A 530 4.93 -19.00 -0.38
N PHE A 531 4.14 -19.53 0.57
CA PHE A 531 4.13 -19.04 1.94
C PHE A 531 5.38 -19.43 2.74
N LYS A 532 5.97 -20.62 2.50
CA LYS A 532 7.25 -21.02 3.12
C LYS A 532 8.41 -20.11 2.75
N GLU A 533 8.39 -19.45 1.60
CA GLU A 533 9.40 -18.45 1.24
C GLU A 533 9.21 -17.12 2.01
N ILE A 534 7.97 -16.72 2.29
CA ILE A 534 7.62 -15.39 2.83
C ILE A 534 7.67 -15.37 4.37
N ILE A 535 7.07 -16.37 5.02
CA ILE A 535 6.81 -16.39 6.47
C ILE A 535 8.11 -16.31 7.30
N PRO A 536 9.17 -17.10 7.04
CA PRO A 536 10.40 -17.02 7.84
C PRO A 536 11.08 -15.65 7.76
N LYS A 537 11.06 -15.03 6.57
CA LYS A 537 11.61 -13.68 6.38
C LYS A 537 10.81 -12.63 7.17
N MET A 538 9.50 -12.80 7.24
CA MET A 538 8.60 -11.94 8.00
C MET A 538 8.84 -12.08 9.51
N ILE A 539 8.88 -13.30 10.03
CA ILE A 539 9.11 -13.57 11.48
C ILE A 539 10.47 -13.06 11.93
N ARG A 540 11.53 -13.28 11.13
CA ARG A 540 12.87 -12.75 11.43
C ARG A 540 12.86 -11.22 11.60
N ARG A 541 12.12 -10.53 10.73
CA ARG A 541 11.96 -9.07 10.85
C ARG A 541 11.13 -8.68 12.06
N LEU A 542 10.08 -9.41 12.38
CA LEU A 542 9.23 -9.14 13.55
C LEU A 542 10.05 -9.22 14.84
N ASN A 543 10.91 -10.24 14.98
CA ASN A 543 11.79 -10.40 16.12
C ASN A 543 12.79 -9.24 16.30
N PHE A 544 13.21 -8.60 15.21
CA PHE A 544 14.05 -7.39 15.27
C PHE A 544 13.35 -6.21 15.96
N TRP A 545 12.01 -6.16 15.94
CA TRP A 545 11.23 -5.09 16.57
C TRP A 545 10.95 -5.30 18.06
N LYS A 546 11.16 -6.51 18.60
CA LYS A 546 10.90 -6.83 20.01
C LYS A 546 11.60 -5.90 21.01
N PRO A 547 12.89 -5.55 20.84
CA PRO A 547 13.61 -4.71 21.81
C PRO A 547 13.04 -3.28 21.96
N LEU A 548 12.27 -2.79 21.01
CA LEU A 548 11.77 -1.40 21.00
C LEU A 548 10.67 -1.11 22.03
N LYS A 549 10.20 -2.10 22.80
CA LYS A 549 9.23 -1.97 23.92
C LYS A 549 8.01 -1.07 23.59
N LEU A 550 7.49 -1.20 22.38
CA LEU A 550 6.34 -0.41 21.95
C LEU A 550 5.07 -0.72 22.75
N PRO A 551 4.15 0.25 22.90
CA PRO A 551 2.84 0.01 23.51
C PRO A 551 1.97 -0.95 22.68
N THR A 552 1.00 -1.63 23.29
CA THR A 552 0.18 -2.68 22.66
C THR A 552 -0.48 -2.25 21.35
N LEU A 553 -1.15 -1.08 21.33
CA LEU A 553 -1.79 -0.56 20.11
C LEU A 553 -0.79 -0.17 19.01
N ALA A 554 0.42 0.29 19.38
CA ALA A 554 1.49 0.57 18.44
C ALA A 554 2.06 -0.72 17.83
N LYS A 555 2.23 -1.78 18.63
CA LYS A 555 2.65 -3.11 18.15
C LYS A 555 1.68 -3.69 17.13
N SER A 556 0.37 -3.57 17.36
CA SER A 556 -0.65 -3.98 16.38
C SER A 556 -0.48 -3.28 15.03
N ARG A 557 -0.23 -1.96 15.03
CA ARG A 557 0.08 -1.20 13.80
C ARG A 557 1.38 -1.66 13.12
N VAL A 558 2.42 -1.94 13.89
CA VAL A 558 3.69 -2.46 13.36
C VAL A 558 3.48 -3.78 12.65
N ILE A 559 2.70 -4.68 13.24
CA ILE A 559 2.32 -5.94 12.60
C ILE A 559 1.62 -5.68 11.27
N GLU A 560 0.57 -4.86 11.26
CA GLU A 560 -0.21 -4.58 10.05
C GLU A 560 0.65 -4.00 8.92
N ILE A 561 1.43 -2.96 9.21
CA ILE A 561 2.15 -2.19 8.18
C ILE A 561 3.41 -2.90 7.67
N PHE A 562 4.22 -3.47 8.56
CA PHE A 562 5.56 -3.95 8.21
C PHE A 562 5.66 -5.46 8.05
N HIS A 563 4.72 -6.22 8.61
CA HIS A 563 4.80 -7.67 8.65
C HIS A 563 3.68 -8.34 7.89
N ALA A 564 2.42 -8.16 8.30
CA ALA A 564 1.27 -8.77 7.64
C ALA A 564 1.13 -8.33 6.17
N SER A 565 1.47 -7.06 5.87
CA SER A 565 1.46 -6.53 4.50
C SER A 565 2.29 -7.34 3.49
N LYS A 566 3.28 -8.11 3.95
CA LYS A 566 4.07 -8.99 3.09
C LYS A 566 3.33 -10.25 2.64
N LEU A 567 2.36 -10.69 3.43
CA LEU A 567 1.51 -11.83 3.10
C LEU A 567 0.39 -11.43 2.15
N PHE A 568 -0.04 -10.16 2.15
CA PHE A 568 -1.23 -9.71 1.43
C PHE A 568 -1.16 -9.93 -0.07
N TYR A 569 0.04 -9.86 -0.66
CA TYR A 569 0.20 -10.14 -2.08
C TYR A 569 -0.12 -11.61 -2.39
N ALA A 570 0.46 -12.55 -1.65
CA ALA A 570 0.22 -13.98 -1.85
C ALA A 570 -1.22 -14.38 -1.51
N THR A 571 -1.83 -13.75 -0.47
CA THR A 571 -3.21 -14.05 -0.08
C THR A 571 -4.26 -13.54 -1.07
N ASN A 572 -3.90 -12.65 -2.00
CA ASN A 572 -4.78 -12.29 -3.10
C ASN A 572 -5.05 -13.48 -4.04
N PHE A 573 -4.16 -14.47 -4.08
CA PHE A 573 -4.21 -15.57 -5.04
C PHE A 573 -4.40 -16.93 -4.41
N TYR A 574 -3.99 -17.10 -3.16
CA TYR A 574 -3.99 -18.37 -2.45
C TYR A 574 -4.62 -18.28 -1.07
N ALA A 575 -5.31 -19.36 -0.67
CA ALA A 575 -5.68 -19.57 0.72
C ALA A 575 -4.40 -19.86 1.54
N ILE A 576 -4.28 -19.25 2.71
CA ILE A 576 -3.14 -19.56 3.59
C ILE A 576 -3.35 -20.94 4.22
N PRO A 577 -2.38 -21.87 4.15
CA PRO A 577 -2.51 -23.16 4.81
C PRO A 577 -2.72 -23.02 6.32
N PRO A 578 -3.66 -23.77 6.93
CA PRO A 578 -4.03 -23.60 8.34
C PRO A 578 -2.86 -23.69 9.32
N ASP A 579 -1.89 -24.57 9.06
CA ASP A 579 -0.71 -24.71 9.93
C ASP A 579 0.21 -23.48 9.84
N LEU A 580 0.37 -22.93 8.64
CA LEU A 580 1.15 -21.72 8.43
C LEU A 580 0.44 -20.47 9.01
N GLU A 581 -0.89 -20.41 8.94
CA GLU A 581 -1.70 -19.39 9.60
C GLU A 581 -1.49 -19.40 11.13
N LYS A 582 -1.51 -20.60 11.76
CA LYS A 582 -1.23 -20.77 13.18
C LYS A 582 0.16 -20.24 13.57
N ILE A 583 1.19 -20.56 12.76
CA ILE A 583 2.57 -20.09 12.99
C ILE A 583 2.63 -18.56 12.94
N VAL A 584 2.00 -17.93 11.95
CA VAL A 584 1.98 -16.47 11.82
C VAL A 584 1.24 -15.82 12.98
N THR A 585 0.08 -16.34 13.33
CA THR A 585 -0.74 -15.84 14.44
C THR A 585 -0.01 -15.96 15.78
N ALA A 586 0.62 -17.11 16.03
CA ALA A 586 1.44 -17.31 17.24
C ALA A 586 2.59 -16.30 17.32
N ALA A 587 3.28 -16.04 16.20
CA ALA A 587 4.35 -15.04 16.15
C ALA A 587 3.85 -13.62 16.42
N PHE A 588 2.67 -13.26 15.94
CA PHE A 588 2.06 -11.95 16.21
C PHE A 588 1.66 -11.79 17.67
N LEU A 589 1.05 -12.81 18.25
CA LEU A 589 0.66 -12.82 19.68
C LEU A 589 1.88 -12.77 20.59
N ASP A 590 2.93 -13.52 20.28
CA ASP A 590 4.21 -13.48 21.00
C ASP A 590 4.84 -12.07 20.95
N TYR A 591 4.85 -11.42 19.80
CA TYR A 591 5.35 -10.05 19.68
C TYR A 591 4.51 -9.05 20.49
N ILE A 592 3.16 -9.14 20.43
CA ILE A 592 2.27 -8.25 21.19
C ILE A 592 2.48 -8.39 22.69
N ASN A 593 2.55 -9.62 23.16
CA ASN A 593 2.67 -9.89 24.59
C ASN A 593 4.08 -9.64 25.16
N PHE A 594 5.12 -9.63 24.33
CA PHE A 594 6.49 -9.39 24.79
C PHE A 594 6.64 -8.02 25.49
N PRO A 595 7.32 -7.90 26.65
CA PRO A 595 8.07 -8.95 27.37
C PRO A 595 7.24 -9.78 28.36
N ARG A 596 5.91 -9.64 28.40
CA ARG A 596 5.03 -10.38 29.30
C ARG A 596 5.00 -11.85 28.91
N LYS A 597 5.00 -12.76 29.89
CA LYS A 597 4.88 -14.22 29.67
C LYS A 597 3.43 -14.67 29.46
N LYS A 598 2.45 -13.90 30.00
CA LYS A 598 1.02 -14.17 29.86
C LYS A 598 0.39 -13.22 28.83
N ALA A 599 -0.62 -13.70 28.14
CA ALA A 599 -1.39 -12.89 27.20
C ALA A 599 -2.07 -11.72 27.92
N VAL A 600 -2.02 -10.55 27.31
CA VAL A 600 -2.71 -9.35 27.82
C VAL A 600 -4.22 -9.56 27.74
N MET A 601 -4.69 -10.13 26.61
CA MET A 601 -6.11 -10.36 26.33
C MET A 601 -6.26 -11.56 25.38
N SER A 602 -7.49 -12.05 25.23
CA SER A 602 -7.78 -13.08 24.24
C SER A 602 -7.48 -12.60 22.80
N ARG A 603 -7.17 -13.52 21.90
CA ARG A 603 -6.96 -13.23 20.48
C ARG A 603 -8.17 -12.51 19.89
N MET A 604 -9.37 -12.98 20.18
CA MET A 604 -10.60 -12.40 19.62
C MET A 604 -10.77 -10.93 20.02
N GLU A 605 -10.50 -10.59 21.26
CA GLU A 605 -10.57 -9.21 21.75
C GLU A 605 -9.51 -8.32 21.10
N MET A 606 -8.30 -8.84 20.88
CA MET A 606 -7.25 -8.12 20.19
C MET A 606 -7.59 -7.83 18.72
N GLU A 607 -8.28 -8.74 18.05
CA GLU A 607 -8.62 -8.65 16.62
C GLU A 607 -9.83 -7.74 16.36
N LYS A 608 -10.69 -7.45 17.36
CA LYS A 608 -11.81 -6.53 17.20
C LYS A 608 -11.39 -5.18 16.66
N LEU A 609 -12.31 -4.52 15.96
CA LEU A 609 -12.12 -3.15 15.48
C LEU A 609 -11.96 -2.18 16.66
N ARG A 610 -11.35 -1.04 16.40
CA ARG A 610 -11.14 -0.03 17.45
C ARG A 610 -12.44 0.54 17.98
N GLY A 611 -13.42 0.78 17.09
CA GLY A 611 -14.76 1.23 17.49
C GLY A 611 -15.52 0.23 18.36
N SER A 612 -15.14 -1.04 18.30
CA SER A 612 -15.67 -2.13 19.16
C SER A 612 -14.74 -2.48 20.32
N GLY A 613 -13.82 -1.60 20.68
CA GLY A 613 -12.89 -1.77 21.82
C GLY A 613 -11.67 -2.66 21.56
N GLY A 614 -11.46 -3.14 20.34
CA GLY A 614 -10.32 -3.98 20.02
C GLY A 614 -9.00 -3.23 19.80
N ALA A 615 -7.88 -3.95 19.83
CA ALA A 615 -6.57 -3.43 19.44
C ALA A 615 -6.38 -3.33 17.92
N LYS A 616 -7.34 -3.83 17.15
CA LYS A 616 -7.23 -3.97 15.69
C LYS A 616 -6.01 -4.80 15.30
N LEU A 617 -5.70 -5.85 16.08
CA LEU A 617 -4.72 -6.84 15.63
C LEU A 617 -5.28 -7.50 14.37
N ILE A 618 -4.49 -7.55 13.33
CA ILE A 618 -4.95 -8.10 12.07
C ILE A 618 -5.23 -9.60 12.18
N ASN A 619 -6.45 -10.01 11.87
CA ASN A 619 -6.80 -11.41 11.66
C ASN A 619 -6.35 -11.84 10.27
N ILE A 620 -5.31 -12.66 10.19
CA ILE A 620 -4.70 -13.06 8.92
C ILE A 620 -5.67 -13.85 8.05
N LYS A 621 -6.49 -14.72 8.64
CA LYS A 621 -7.47 -15.51 7.91
C LYS A 621 -8.53 -14.62 7.24
N LEU A 622 -9.19 -13.76 8.01
CA LEU A 622 -10.20 -12.84 7.45
C LEU A 622 -9.59 -11.85 6.45
N LYS A 623 -8.35 -11.42 6.70
CA LYS A 623 -7.65 -10.55 5.77
C LYS A 623 -7.29 -11.26 4.47
N ALA A 624 -7.00 -12.56 4.51
CA ALA A 624 -6.80 -13.37 3.32
C ALA A 624 -8.09 -13.65 2.55
N GLU A 625 -9.23 -13.78 3.22
CA GLU A 625 -10.55 -13.94 2.61
C GLU A 625 -10.97 -12.66 1.82
N THR A 626 -10.67 -11.49 2.35
CA THR A 626 -11.12 -10.19 1.82
C THR A 626 -10.87 -9.96 0.32
N PRO A 627 -9.64 -10.14 -0.24
CA PRO A 627 -9.40 -9.91 -1.67
C PRO A 627 -10.07 -10.97 -2.55
N LYS A 628 -10.33 -12.16 -2.03
CA LYS A 628 -11.02 -13.23 -2.75
C LYS A 628 -12.51 -12.95 -2.85
N VAL A 629 -13.10 -12.44 -1.78
CA VAL A 629 -14.49 -11.93 -1.78
C VAL A 629 -14.62 -10.79 -2.79
N GLN A 630 -13.71 -9.83 -2.78
CA GLN A 630 -13.72 -8.74 -3.76
C GLN A 630 -13.56 -9.25 -5.19
N TRP A 631 -12.73 -10.28 -5.41
CA TRP A 631 -12.60 -10.91 -6.72
C TRP A 631 -13.91 -11.52 -7.20
N LEU A 632 -14.65 -12.25 -6.35
CA LEU A 632 -15.98 -12.78 -6.70
C LEU A 632 -16.97 -11.67 -7.05
N MET A 633 -16.98 -10.58 -6.28
CA MET A 633 -17.83 -9.42 -6.59
C MET A 633 -17.48 -8.86 -7.98
N LYS A 634 -16.19 -8.70 -8.28
CA LYS A 634 -15.72 -8.23 -9.60
C LYS A 634 -16.12 -9.20 -10.72
N LEU A 635 -16.04 -10.51 -10.51
CA LEU A 635 -16.42 -11.53 -11.51
C LEU A 635 -17.90 -11.42 -11.95
N VAL A 636 -18.79 -11.00 -11.06
CA VAL A 636 -20.22 -10.88 -11.39
C VAL A 636 -20.56 -9.56 -12.05
N THR A 637 -19.83 -8.48 -11.71
CA THR A 637 -20.15 -7.11 -12.15
C THR A 637 -19.37 -6.66 -13.39
N ASP A 638 -18.13 -7.13 -13.59
CA ASP A 638 -17.28 -6.70 -14.72
C ASP A 638 -17.47 -7.63 -15.94
N GLU A 639 -18.18 -7.15 -16.95
CA GLU A 639 -18.39 -7.89 -18.20
C GLU A 639 -17.10 -8.20 -18.97
N ASN A 640 -16.04 -7.43 -18.77
CA ASN A 640 -14.75 -7.67 -19.42
C ASN A 640 -14.03 -8.91 -18.90
N LEU A 641 -14.49 -9.50 -17.79
CA LEU A 641 -13.95 -10.71 -17.18
C LEU A 641 -14.60 -12.01 -17.69
N GLY A 642 -15.18 -12.02 -18.88
CA GLY A 642 -15.80 -13.22 -19.47
C GLY A 642 -14.96 -14.51 -19.37
N PRO A 643 -13.66 -14.51 -19.76
CA PRO A 643 -12.81 -15.68 -19.60
C PRO A 643 -12.64 -16.16 -18.15
N HIS A 644 -12.52 -15.23 -17.19
CA HIS A 644 -12.39 -15.56 -15.77
C HIS A 644 -13.70 -16.13 -15.21
N ARG A 645 -14.85 -15.55 -15.63
CA ARG A 645 -16.17 -16.06 -15.24
C ARG A 645 -16.38 -17.48 -15.74
N TYR A 646 -16.00 -17.76 -17.00
CA TYR A 646 -16.08 -19.11 -17.55
C TYR A 646 -15.21 -20.12 -16.77
N LEU A 647 -13.96 -19.76 -16.44
CA LEU A 647 -13.07 -20.60 -15.65
C LEU A 647 -13.64 -20.86 -14.25
N PHE A 648 -14.20 -19.81 -13.60
CA PHE A 648 -14.88 -19.94 -12.32
C PHE A 648 -16.08 -20.89 -12.40
N GLU A 649 -16.93 -20.76 -13.42
CA GLU A 649 -18.06 -21.66 -13.64
C GLU A 649 -17.58 -23.11 -13.86
N ARG A 650 -16.59 -23.33 -14.71
CA ARG A 650 -16.04 -24.66 -14.96
C ARG A 650 -15.42 -25.29 -13.71
N LEU A 651 -14.74 -24.53 -12.87
CA LEU A 651 -14.07 -25.02 -11.66
C LEU A 651 -15.04 -25.28 -10.50
N VAL A 652 -16.14 -24.53 -10.38
CA VAL A 652 -16.97 -24.52 -9.17
C VAL A 652 -18.34 -25.15 -9.40
N SER A 653 -19.02 -24.88 -10.52
CA SER A 653 -20.38 -25.38 -10.76
C SER A 653 -20.56 -26.88 -10.63
N PRO A 654 -19.60 -27.76 -11.04
CA PRO A 654 -19.75 -29.19 -10.87
C PRO A 654 -19.91 -29.67 -9.41
N GLN A 655 -19.50 -28.78 -8.45
CA GLN A 655 -19.48 -29.09 -7.03
C GLN A 655 -20.59 -28.39 -6.25
N THR A 656 -21.28 -27.42 -6.86
CA THR A 656 -22.34 -26.63 -6.22
C THR A 656 -23.75 -27.19 -6.45
N GLY A 657 -23.86 -28.38 -7.00
CA GLY A 657 -25.14 -29.10 -7.22
C GLY A 657 -26.06 -28.30 -8.15
N PRO A 658 -27.27 -27.91 -7.72
CA PRO A 658 -28.22 -27.22 -8.59
C PRO A 658 -27.88 -25.74 -8.87
N LEU A 659 -26.96 -25.17 -8.11
CA LEU A 659 -26.54 -23.77 -8.27
C LEU A 659 -25.38 -23.66 -9.25
N THR A 660 -25.42 -22.67 -10.13
CA THR A 660 -24.22 -22.28 -10.88
C THR A 660 -23.19 -21.64 -9.93
N ALA A 661 -21.94 -21.53 -10.36
CA ALA A 661 -20.91 -20.89 -9.54
C ALA A 661 -21.28 -19.42 -9.22
N CYS A 662 -21.84 -18.67 -10.18
CA CYS A 662 -22.30 -17.29 -9.96
C CYS A 662 -23.50 -17.21 -8.99
N GLN A 663 -24.42 -18.14 -9.05
CA GLN A 663 -25.53 -18.21 -8.10
C GLN A 663 -25.09 -18.57 -6.69
N SER A 664 -24.04 -19.41 -6.57
CA SER A 664 -23.50 -19.82 -5.27
C SER A 664 -22.92 -18.65 -4.44
N ILE A 665 -22.67 -17.49 -5.04
CA ILE A 665 -22.24 -16.27 -4.34
C ILE A 665 -23.30 -15.80 -3.32
N PHE A 666 -24.57 -16.06 -3.60
CA PHE A 666 -25.68 -15.70 -2.73
C PHE A 666 -26.15 -16.85 -1.83
N ALA A 667 -25.45 -17.99 -1.87
CA ALA A 667 -25.82 -19.16 -1.09
C ALA A 667 -25.41 -19.01 0.38
N GLU A 668 -26.12 -19.75 1.25
CA GLU A 668 -25.83 -19.78 2.68
C GLU A 668 -24.52 -20.52 3.00
N THR A 669 -23.86 -20.08 4.10
CA THR A 669 -22.63 -20.70 4.59
C THR A 669 -22.77 -22.21 4.87
N SER A 670 -23.93 -22.64 5.39
CA SER A 670 -24.24 -24.04 5.69
C SER A 670 -24.28 -24.90 4.44
N TYR A 671 -24.84 -24.39 3.35
CA TYR A 671 -24.89 -25.05 2.06
C TYR A 671 -23.48 -25.17 1.43
N LEU A 672 -22.74 -24.06 1.35
CA LEU A 672 -21.40 -24.05 0.78
C LEU A 672 -20.42 -24.98 1.50
N LYS A 673 -20.52 -25.11 2.81
CA LYS A 673 -19.71 -26.08 3.58
C LYS A 673 -19.98 -27.53 3.18
N ARG A 674 -21.20 -27.82 2.71
CA ARG A 674 -21.57 -29.18 2.25
C ARG A 674 -21.10 -29.46 0.82
N CYS A 675 -20.97 -28.42 0.00
CA CYS A 675 -20.53 -28.53 -1.40
C CYS A 675 -19.09 -29.07 -1.56
N LYS A 676 -18.25 -28.97 -0.55
CA LYS A 676 -16.85 -29.43 -0.56
C LYS A 676 -16.07 -28.97 -1.79
N ILE A 677 -16.07 -27.68 -2.06
CA ILE A 677 -15.41 -27.09 -3.22
C ILE A 677 -13.90 -27.36 -3.13
N GLU A 678 -13.34 -28.07 -4.10
CA GLU A 678 -11.93 -28.52 -4.12
C GLU A 678 -10.95 -27.37 -4.28
N ASN A 679 -11.26 -26.41 -5.16
CA ASN A 679 -10.44 -25.23 -5.33
C ASN A 679 -10.44 -24.38 -4.06
N SER A 680 -9.33 -24.39 -3.32
CA SER A 680 -9.20 -23.73 -2.01
C SER A 680 -9.42 -22.22 -2.07
N PHE A 681 -9.05 -21.57 -3.18
CA PHE A 681 -9.26 -20.13 -3.36
C PHE A 681 -10.75 -19.81 -3.47
N TYR A 682 -11.48 -20.48 -4.35
CA TYR A 682 -12.92 -20.26 -4.55
C TYR A 682 -13.75 -20.73 -3.36
N ASN A 683 -13.35 -21.81 -2.71
CA ASN A 683 -13.98 -22.26 -1.46
C ASN A 683 -13.89 -21.18 -0.36
N GLU A 684 -12.69 -20.62 -0.14
CA GLU A 684 -12.48 -19.54 0.85
C GLU A 684 -13.22 -18.25 0.45
N ALA A 685 -13.25 -17.94 -0.84
CA ALA A 685 -13.96 -16.78 -1.37
C ALA A 685 -15.47 -16.88 -1.16
N LEU A 686 -16.09 -18.01 -1.51
CA LEU A 686 -17.51 -18.26 -1.35
C LEU A 686 -17.93 -18.33 0.12
N LEU A 687 -17.13 -19.00 0.96
CA LEU A 687 -17.35 -18.99 2.40
C LEU A 687 -17.18 -17.60 3.02
N GLY A 688 -16.31 -16.77 2.47
CA GLY A 688 -16.13 -15.39 2.90
C GLY A 688 -17.32 -14.50 2.56
N ILE A 689 -17.77 -14.52 1.31
CA ILE A 689 -18.92 -13.71 0.87
C ILE A 689 -20.23 -14.18 1.52
N SER A 690 -20.34 -15.47 1.81
CA SER A 690 -21.53 -16.03 2.48
C SER A 690 -21.74 -15.50 3.89
N LYS A 691 -20.73 -14.94 4.53
CA LYS A 691 -20.81 -14.27 5.84
C LYS A 691 -21.36 -12.85 5.74
N LEU A 692 -21.42 -12.26 4.56
CA LEU A 692 -21.88 -10.91 4.33
C LEU A 692 -23.36 -10.90 3.98
N HIS A 693 -24.06 -9.81 4.31
CA HIS A 693 -25.42 -9.58 3.84
C HIS A 693 -25.38 -9.05 2.42
N THR A 694 -25.63 -9.92 1.46
CA THR A 694 -25.58 -9.62 0.02
C THR A 694 -26.96 -9.52 -0.57
N PHE A 695 -27.13 -8.57 -1.51
CA PHE A 695 -28.35 -8.39 -2.27
C PHE A 695 -28.04 -8.41 -3.77
N LYS A 696 -29.02 -8.73 -4.59
CA LYS A 696 -28.93 -8.78 -6.06
C LYS A 696 -30.05 -7.94 -6.66
N ASN A 697 -29.83 -7.32 -7.79
CA ASN A 697 -30.87 -6.73 -8.63
C ASN A 697 -31.70 -7.84 -9.30
N TYR A 698 -33.01 -7.70 -9.29
CA TYR A 698 -33.94 -8.70 -9.83
C TYR A 698 -34.69 -8.18 -11.04
N PRO A 699 -34.18 -8.29 -12.26
CA PRO A 699 -34.99 -8.19 -13.45
C PRO A 699 -35.90 -9.40 -13.60
N ASP A 700 -35.52 -10.58 -13.10
CA ASP A 700 -36.34 -11.80 -13.14
C ASP A 700 -36.06 -12.71 -11.94
N ILE A 701 -36.83 -12.46 -10.85
CA ILE A 701 -36.72 -13.24 -9.62
C ILE A 701 -37.10 -14.71 -9.79
N ASN A 702 -37.88 -15.03 -10.82
CA ASN A 702 -38.36 -16.39 -11.06
C ASN A 702 -37.23 -17.35 -11.39
N ASP A 703 -36.15 -16.85 -11.98
CA ASP A 703 -34.96 -17.67 -12.33
C ASP A 703 -34.01 -17.86 -11.15
N GLU A 704 -34.25 -17.19 -10.02
CA GLU A 704 -33.35 -17.32 -8.87
C GLU A 704 -33.57 -18.65 -8.13
N PRO A 705 -32.49 -19.36 -7.76
CA PRO A 705 -32.59 -20.55 -6.94
C PRO A 705 -33.26 -20.22 -5.61
N PHE A 706 -34.30 -20.97 -5.29
CA PHE A 706 -35.11 -20.72 -4.09
C PHE A 706 -34.40 -21.19 -2.81
N PHE A 707 -33.89 -22.44 -2.85
CA PHE A 707 -33.33 -23.05 -1.65
C PHE A 707 -31.94 -22.51 -1.33
N TYR A 708 -31.65 -22.27 -0.04
CA TYR A 708 -30.40 -21.77 0.50
C TYR A 708 -29.98 -20.38 -0.01
N ASN A 709 -30.91 -19.66 -0.63
CA ASN A 709 -30.64 -18.34 -1.18
C ASN A 709 -31.06 -17.26 -0.18
N LYS A 710 -30.14 -16.44 0.28
CA LYS A 710 -30.36 -15.33 1.24
C LYS A 710 -31.24 -14.20 0.72
N ILE A 711 -31.60 -14.26 -0.55
CA ILE A 711 -32.47 -13.28 -1.19
C ILE A 711 -33.86 -13.34 -0.65
N PHE A 712 -34.34 -14.55 -0.32
CA PHE A 712 -35.65 -14.76 0.24
C PHE A 712 -35.61 -14.60 1.76
N VAL A 713 -36.43 -13.68 2.28
CA VAL A 713 -36.57 -13.42 3.73
C VAL A 713 -37.66 -14.31 4.30
N THR A 714 -37.38 -15.01 5.36
CA THR A 714 -38.30 -15.97 6.01
C THR A 714 -38.89 -15.43 7.29
N SER A 715 -40.02 -16.02 7.75
CA SER A 715 -40.77 -15.59 8.93
C SER A 715 -40.08 -15.84 10.28
N THR A 716 -38.90 -16.47 10.30
CA THR A 716 -38.17 -16.74 11.53
C THR A 716 -36.91 -15.89 11.58
N ASP A 717 -37.04 -14.75 12.14
CA ASP A 717 -36.16 -13.59 11.93
C ASP A 717 -34.88 -13.50 12.75
N ASP A 718 -34.53 -14.48 13.58
CA ASP A 718 -33.36 -14.31 14.44
C ASP A 718 -32.08 -14.99 13.96
N GLU A 719 -32.14 -15.88 12.99
CA GLU A 719 -30.95 -16.43 12.30
C GLU A 719 -31.34 -16.90 10.89
N ILE A 720 -30.59 -16.44 9.88
CA ILE A 720 -30.70 -16.87 8.45
C ILE A 720 -30.38 -18.37 8.31
N HIS A 721 -30.92 -19.21 9.13
CA HIS A 721 -30.70 -20.65 9.19
C HIS A 721 -32.00 -21.45 9.16
N ASP A 722 -32.97 -20.99 8.37
CA ASP A 722 -34.25 -21.61 8.42
C ASP A 722 -34.25 -22.96 7.71
N LYS A 723 -34.71 -23.96 8.44
CA LYS A 723 -34.99 -25.32 7.98
C LYS A 723 -36.06 -25.35 6.87
N THR A 724 -36.85 -24.28 6.71
CA THR A 724 -37.90 -24.17 5.70
C THR A 724 -37.35 -24.00 4.29
N LEU A 725 -36.15 -23.41 4.12
CA LEU A 725 -35.49 -23.29 2.81
C LEU A 725 -34.65 -24.52 2.40
N THR A 726 -34.84 -25.66 3.03
CA THR A 726 -34.16 -26.89 2.60
C THR A 726 -34.86 -27.56 1.42
N PRO A 727 -34.12 -28.16 0.48
CA PRO A 727 -34.70 -28.87 -0.65
C PRO A 727 -35.62 -29.98 -0.24
N PHE A 728 -36.61 -30.25 -1.08
CA PHE A 728 -37.56 -31.36 -0.90
C PHE A 728 -36.87 -32.72 -1.08
N LYS A 729 -36.54 -33.39 0.00
CA LYS A 729 -35.86 -34.68 -0.01
C LYS A 729 -36.86 -35.84 -0.18
N GLY A 730 -36.50 -36.83 -1.00
CA GLY A 730 -37.22 -38.08 -1.14
C GLY A 730 -38.50 -38.08 -2.03
N ASN A 731 -38.81 -36.95 -2.66
CA ASN A 731 -39.97 -36.86 -3.56
C ASN A 731 -39.53 -36.49 -4.98
N LYS A 732 -39.77 -37.37 -5.98
CA LYS A 732 -39.36 -37.14 -7.36
C LYS A 732 -40.01 -35.96 -8.08
N VAL A 733 -41.17 -35.54 -7.66
CA VAL A 733 -41.89 -34.40 -8.24
C VAL A 733 -41.38 -33.08 -7.64
N LEU A 734 -41.33 -33.01 -6.31
CA LEU A 734 -40.88 -31.81 -5.60
C LEU A 734 -39.38 -31.59 -5.75
N SER A 735 -38.56 -32.61 -5.98
CA SER A 735 -37.11 -32.47 -6.17
C SER A 735 -36.71 -31.73 -7.46
N LYS A 736 -37.66 -31.51 -8.38
CA LYS A 736 -37.45 -30.71 -9.61
C LYS A 736 -37.61 -29.21 -9.38
N ILE A 737 -38.14 -28.78 -8.23
CA ILE A 737 -38.30 -27.37 -7.88
C ILE A 737 -36.92 -26.87 -7.47
N ILE A 738 -36.32 -25.98 -8.28
CA ILE A 738 -34.99 -25.42 -8.08
C ILE A 738 -35.11 -23.89 -7.89
N THR A 739 -35.87 -23.24 -8.77
CA THR A 739 -36.04 -21.78 -8.75
C THR A 739 -37.32 -21.35 -8.04
N TYR A 740 -37.43 -20.04 -7.75
CA TYR A 740 -38.68 -19.46 -7.22
C TYR A 740 -39.85 -19.60 -8.22
N GLY A 741 -39.56 -19.42 -9.51
CA GLY A 741 -40.52 -19.68 -10.58
C GLY A 741 -41.02 -21.13 -10.63
N ASP A 742 -40.13 -22.11 -10.43
CA ASP A 742 -40.50 -23.51 -10.30
C ASP A 742 -41.47 -23.74 -9.13
N LEU A 743 -41.19 -23.08 -7.99
CA LEU A 743 -42.07 -23.18 -6.81
C LEU A 743 -43.45 -22.58 -7.07
N LEU A 744 -43.53 -21.41 -7.73
CA LEU A 744 -44.80 -20.78 -8.11
C LEU A 744 -45.54 -21.64 -9.13
N ASN A 745 -44.85 -22.15 -10.15
CA ASN A 745 -45.46 -23.06 -11.15
C ASN A 745 -46.00 -24.34 -10.50
N ALA A 746 -45.24 -24.90 -9.57
CA ALA A 746 -45.69 -26.08 -8.82
C ALA A 746 -46.92 -25.80 -7.97
N ALA A 747 -47.08 -24.60 -7.42
CA ALA A 747 -48.26 -24.17 -6.68
C ALA A 747 -49.51 -24.09 -7.57
N GLY A 748 -49.34 -23.82 -8.89
CA GLY A 748 -50.45 -23.81 -9.86
C GLY A 748 -50.75 -25.18 -10.51
N THR A 749 -49.80 -26.10 -10.55
CA THR A 749 -49.89 -27.34 -11.37
C THR A 749 -50.00 -28.61 -10.57
N VAL A 750 -49.53 -28.65 -9.31
CA VAL A 750 -49.58 -29.89 -8.48
C VAL A 750 -50.99 -30.08 -7.89
N THR A 751 -51.64 -31.15 -8.27
CA THR A 751 -53.04 -31.49 -7.86
C THR A 751 -53.11 -32.39 -6.62
N GLN A 752 -52.00 -32.99 -6.19
CA GLN A 752 -52.00 -33.88 -5.02
C GLN A 752 -52.07 -33.07 -3.70
N PRO A 753 -53.10 -33.27 -2.85
CA PRO A 753 -53.35 -32.44 -1.67
C PRO A 753 -52.18 -32.37 -0.68
N LYS A 754 -51.50 -33.49 -0.44
CA LYS A 754 -50.34 -33.54 0.46
C LYS A 754 -49.12 -32.74 -0.06
N LEU A 755 -48.82 -32.85 -1.36
CA LEU A 755 -47.75 -32.11 -2.00
C LEU A 755 -48.07 -30.62 -2.05
N MET A 756 -49.33 -30.28 -2.35
CA MET A 756 -49.82 -28.92 -2.38
C MET A 756 -49.70 -28.26 -1.00
N ALA A 757 -50.06 -28.97 0.07
CA ALA A 757 -49.89 -28.43 1.42
C ALA A 757 -48.40 -28.10 1.76
N VAL A 758 -47.49 -28.94 1.31
CA VAL A 758 -46.04 -28.70 1.50
C VAL A 758 -45.56 -27.48 0.70
N ILE A 759 -46.00 -27.33 -0.56
CA ILE A 759 -45.64 -26.19 -1.43
C ILE A 759 -46.21 -24.88 -0.83
N ARG A 760 -47.50 -24.87 -0.43
CA ARG A 760 -48.13 -23.73 0.21
C ARG A 760 -47.42 -23.32 1.50
N LYS A 761 -47.11 -24.30 2.36
CA LYS A 761 -46.35 -24.03 3.58
C LYS A 761 -44.99 -23.39 3.29
N LYS A 762 -44.30 -23.76 2.21
CA LYS A 762 -43.02 -23.13 1.78
C LYS A 762 -43.24 -21.71 1.29
N LEU A 763 -44.26 -21.44 0.47
CA LEU A 763 -44.60 -20.10 0.03
C LEU A 763 -45.01 -19.19 1.20
N GLU A 764 -45.81 -19.70 2.15
CA GLU A 764 -46.23 -19.00 3.34
C GLU A 764 -45.09 -18.68 4.30
N SER A 765 -43.95 -19.40 4.22
CA SER A 765 -42.78 -19.14 5.04
C SER A 765 -41.95 -17.96 4.56
N ILE A 766 -42.23 -17.42 3.37
CA ILE A 766 -41.55 -16.24 2.84
C ILE A 766 -42.30 -15.00 3.28
N GLU A 767 -41.71 -14.13 4.08
CA GLU A 767 -42.33 -12.87 4.49
C GLU A 767 -42.31 -11.84 3.37
N HIS A 768 -41.16 -11.66 2.75
CA HIS A 768 -40.98 -10.78 1.61
C HIS A 768 -39.75 -11.13 0.78
N ILE A 769 -39.76 -10.67 -0.44
CA ILE A 769 -38.60 -10.70 -1.33
C ILE A 769 -37.96 -9.33 -1.21
N ARG A 770 -36.65 -9.28 -1.08
CA ARG A 770 -35.96 -8.00 -1.08
C ARG A 770 -35.98 -7.38 -2.48
N GLU A 771 -37.10 -6.78 -2.81
CA GLU A 771 -37.33 -6.01 -4.03
C GLU A 771 -36.58 -4.66 -3.92
N ASN A 772 -36.37 -3.93 -4.95
CA ASN A 772 -35.76 -2.58 -4.98
C ASN A 772 -34.25 -2.46 -4.79
N VAL A 773 -33.48 -3.45 -5.21
CA VAL A 773 -32.04 -3.30 -5.29
C VAL A 773 -31.64 -3.15 -6.76
N GLU A 774 -31.23 -1.96 -7.16
CA GLU A 774 -30.88 -1.65 -8.56
C GLU A 774 -29.53 -2.25 -9.02
N SER A 775 -28.73 -2.80 -8.07
CA SER A 775 -27.41 -3.35 -8.34
C SER A 775 -27.01 -4.41 -7.31
N HIS A 776 -25.93 -5.15 -7.59
CA HIS A 776 -25.35 -6.08 -6.61
C HIS A 776 -24.76 -5.29 -5.44
N ARG A 777 -25.23 -5.49 -4.21
CA ARG A 777 -24.87 -4.73 -3.01
C ARG A 777 -24.58 -5.62 -1.81
N ILE A 778 -23.86 -5.06 -0.85
CA ILE A 778 -23.74 -5.57 0.52
C ILE A 778 -24.34 -4.55 1.48
N PHE A 779 -24.97 -5.02 2.54
CA PHE A 779 -25.39 -4.19 3.67
C PHE A 779 -24.31 -4.23 4.76
N GLY A 780 -23.76 -3.07 5.13
CA GLY A 780 -22.77 -2.92 6.19
C GLY A 780 -23.46 -2.89 7.55
N LEU A 781 -23.24 -3.94 8.37
CA LEU A 781 -23.77 -4.00 9.73
C LEU A 781 -23.02 -3.05 10.68
N GLU A 782 -21.75 -2.73 10.38
CA GLU A 782 -20.96 -1.82 11.21
C GLU A 782 -21.47 -0.38 11.13
N ASP A 783 -21.88 0.08 9.95
CA ASP A 783 -22.22 1.49 9.72
C ASP A 783 -23.64 1.71 9.17
N GLY A 784 -24.41 0.64 8.97
CA GLY A 784 -25.80 0.70 8.50
C GLY A 784 -25.94 1.20 7.05
N LYS A 785 -24.89 1.08 6.21
CA LYS A 785 -24.89 1.55 4.84
C LYS A 785 -24.87 0.42 3.83
N GLU A 786 -25.41 0.71 2.65
CA GLU A 786 -25.31 -0.18 1.50
C GLU A 786 -24.12 0.19 0.61
N TYR A 787 -23.45 -0.83 0.06
CA TYR A 787 -22.32 -0.69 -0.82
C TYR A 787 -22.50 -1.52 -2.07
N GLU A 788 -22.28 -0.91 -3.23
CA GLU A 788 -22.26 -1.63 -4.51
C GLU A 788 -20.99 -2.50 -4.62
N PHE A 789 -21.12 -3.67 -5.22
CA PHE A 789 -19.98 -4.60 -5.40
C PHE A 789 -18.79 -3.94 -6.11
N GLU A 790 -19.08 -3.05 -7.08
CA GLU A 790 -18.04 -2.34 -7.83
C GLU A 790 -17.25 -1.33 -6.99
N SER A 791 -17.90 -0.72 -6.01
CA SER A 791 -17.34 0.38 -5.21
C SER A 791 -16.81 -0.04 -3.86
N VAL A 792 -17.16 -1.24 -3.37
CA VAL A 792 -16.77 -1.69 -2.04
C VAL A 792 -15.27 -1.95 -1.94
N SER A 793 -14.65 -1.34 -0.94
CA SER A 793 -13.22 -1.48 -0.69
C SER A 793 -12.90 -2.72 0.15
N GLN A 794 -11.69 -3.26 -0.01
CA GLN A 794 -11.19 -4.34 0.86
C GLN A 794 -11.23 -3.97 2.35
N LYS A 795 -11.13 -2.69 2.70
CA LYS A 795 -11.22 -2.23 4.08
C LYS A 795 -12.64 -2.45 4.64
N GLN A 796 -13.67 -2.12 3.88
CA GLN A 796 -15.07 -2.33 4.26
C GLN A 796 -15.38 -3.82 4.40
N ILE A 797 -15.03 -4.63 3.40
CA ILE A 797 -15.22 -6.10 3.47
C ILE A 797 -14.54 -6.69 4.72
N TYR A 798 -13.30 -6.29 5.00
CA TYR A 798 -12.58 -6.76 6.18
C TYR A 798 -13.26 -6.34 7.48
N SER A 799 -13.71 -5.10 7.57
CA SER A 799 -14.42 -4.59 8.76
C SER A 799 -15.68 -5.39 9.03
N GLU A 800 -16.47 -5.67 7.99
CA GLU A 800 -17.70 -6.48 8.13
C GLU A 800 -17.39 -7.92 8.55
N LEU A 801 -16.39 -8.56 7.95
CA LEU A 801 -15.99 -9.93 8.33
C LEU A 801 -15.50 -10.00 9.79
N VAL A 802 -14.81 -8.97 10.28
CA VAL A 802 -14.39 -8.89 11.69
C VAL A 802 -15.59 -8.63 12.59
N PHE A 803 -16.50 -7.74 12.19
CA PHE A 803 -17.70 -7.41 12.97
C PHE A 803 -18.56 -8.65 13.20
N HIS A 804 -18.80 -9.48 12.19
CA HIS A 804 -19.56 -10.74 12.30
C HIS A 804 -18.96 -11.76 13.29
N GLN A 805 -17.65 -11.68 13.57
CA GLN A 805 -17.01 -12.54 14.58
C GLN A 805 -16.95 -11.90 15.97
N SER A 806 -17.36 -10.63 16.09
CA SER A 806 -17.24 -9.87 17.32
C SER A 806 -18.40 -10.20 18.28
N ARG A 807 -18.06 -10.44 19.55
CA ARG A 807 -19.01 -10.49 20.67
C ARG A 807 -18.67 -9.35 21.63
N ASP A 808 -19.62 -8.90 22.43
CA ASP A 808 -19.34 -7.91 23.45
C ASP A 808 -18.25 -8.36 24.39
N HIS A 809 -17.40 -7.42 24.81
CA HIS A 809 -16.31 -7.75 25.72
C HIS A 809 -16.83 -8.03 27.12
N PRO A 810 -16.41 -9.11 27.80
CA PRO A 810 -16.89 -9.41 29.16
C PRO A 810 -16.67 -8.32 30.20
N SER A 811 -15.66 -7.45 30.02
CA SER A 811 -15.39 -6.32 30.91
C SER A 811 -16.39 -5.18 30.77
N VAL A 812 -17.16 -5.09 29.69
CA VAL A 812 -18.23 -4.09 29.50
C VAL A 812 -19.25 -4.23 30.64
N GLY A 813 -19.67 -5.45 30.97
CA GLY A 813 -20.56 -5.69 32.08
C GLY A 813 -19.97 -5.39 33.47
N LYS A 814 -18.64 -5.43 33.63
CA LYS A 814 -17.97 -5.14 34.90
C LYS A 814 -17.90 -3.65 35.26
N TRP A 815 -18.15 -2.77 34.28
CA TRP A 815 -18.25 -1.33 34.49
C TRP A 815 -19.72 -0.89 34.78
N SER A 816 -20.68 -1.81 34.76
CA SER A 816 -22.07 -1.54 35.12
C SER A 816 -22.17 -1.41 36.64
N ILE A 817 -21.94 -0.21 37.15
CA ILE A 817 -22.10 0.13 38.57
C ILE A 817 -23.24 1.12 38.70
N ASP A 818 -24.09 0.93 39.68
CA ASP A 818 -25.37 1.66 39.88
C ASP A 818 -25.30 3.19 39.79
N ASN A 819 -24.11 3.75 39.98
CA ASN A 819 -23.89 5.23 39.99
C ASN A 819 -23.37 5.82 38.67
N LEU A 820 -23.11 5.04 37.60
CA LEU A 820 -22.50 5.53 36.38
C LEU A 820 -23.48 5.72 35.20
N GLY A 821 -24.68 5.20 35.32
CA GLY A 821 -25.64 5.17 34.23
C GLY A 821 -25.21 4.23 33.09
N VAL A 822 -25.96 4.26 31.98
CA VAL A 822 -25.66 3.46 30.79
C VAL A 822 -24.45 4.06 30.06
N VAL A 823 -23.38 3.28 29.90
CA VAL A 823 -22.17 3.71 29.20
C VAL A 823 -22.32 3.47 27.69
N ASP A 824 -22.26 4.52 26.89
CA ASP A 824 -22.19 4.42 25.43
C ASP A 824 -20.76 4.05 25.00
N TRP A 825 -20.49 2.77 24.92
CA TRP A 825 -19.15 2.24 24.61
C TRP A 825 -18.65 2.64 23.22
N VAL A 826 -19.53 2.84 22.25
CA VAL A 826 -19.10 3.30 20.91
C VAL A 826 -18.47 4.68 21.01
N LYS A 827 -19.10 5.60 21.72
CA LYS A 827 -18.55 6.95 21.93
C LYS A 827 -17.27 6.94 22.77
N VAL A 828 -17.18 6.05 23.76
CA VAL A 828 -15.96 5.90 24.59
C VAL A 828 -14.77 5.46 23.72
N TRP A 829 -14.97 4.45 22.88
CA TRP A 829 -13.91 3.97 21.99
C TRP A 829 -13.52 5.00 20.94
N ASP A 830 -14.47 5.69 20.34
CA ASP A 830 -14.20 6.76 19.37
C ASP A 830 -13.42 7.92 20.01
N ALA A 831 -13.81 8.33 21.21
CA ALA A 831 -13.09 9.35 21.96
C ALA A 831 -11.62 8.96 22.22
N LEU A 832 -11.37 7.69 22.62
CA LEU A 832 -10.03 7.19 22.87
C LEU A 832 -9.14 7.19 21.63
N HIS A 833 -9.69 6.89 20.45
CA HIS A 833 -8.90 6.72 19.22
C HIS A 833 -8.64 8.02 18.45
N ASN A 834 -8.92 9.17 19.04
CA ASN A 834 -8.63 10.47 18.44
C ASN A 834 -7.14 10.61 18.07
N GLN A 835 -6.86 11.21 16.92
CA GLN A 835 -5.49 11.41 16.41
C GLN A 835 -4.64 12.32 17.31
N PHE A 836 -5.26 13.16 18.13
CA PHE A 836 -4.57 14.05 19.04
C PHE A 836 -3.86 13.33 20.19
N TYR A 837 -4.25 12.10 20.55
CA TYR A 837 -3.62 11.35 21.66
C TYR A 837 -2.45 10.51 21.17
N THR A 838 -1.42 10.34 22.03
CA THR A 838 -0.29 9.46 21.71
C THR A 838 -0.70 7.99 21.80
N GLU A 839 -0.04 7.12 21.03
CA GLU A 839 -0.31 5.68 21.10
C GLU A 839 0.00 5.10 22.49
N LYS A 840 0.91 5.72 23.23
CA LYS A 840 1.21 5.36 24.61
C LYS A 840 0.02 5.66 25.53
N THR A 841 -0.53 6.87 25.45
CA THR A 841 -1.71 7.27 26.21
C THR A 841 -2.91 6.40 25.81
N LYS A 842 -3.17 6.23 24.53
CA LYS A 842 -4.24 5.35 24.03
C LYS A 842 -4.12 3.93 24.54
N SER A 843 -2.93 3.33 24.46
CA SER A 843 -2.72 1.95 24.92
C SER A 843 -2.93 1.81 26.42
N SER A 844 -2.46 2.79 27.21
CA SER A 844 -2.64 2.77 28.66
C SER A 844 -4.12 2.85 29.05
N ILE A 845 -4.87 3.79 28.45
CA ILE A 845 -6.31 3.92 28.74
C ILE A 845 -7.09 2.73 28.19
N TRP A 846 -6.72 2.21 27.03
CA TRP A 846 -7.31 1.01 26.45
C TRP A 846 -7.16 -0.21 27.39
N GLU A 847 -5.93 -0.45 27.91
CA GLU A 847 -5.70 -1.49 28.89
C GLU A 847 -6.53 -1.27 30.17
N GLN A 848 -6.70 -0.02 30.61
CA GLN A 848 -7.53 0.33 31.78
C GLN A 848 -9.02 0.03 31.54
N LEU A 849 -9.55 0.43 30.41
CA LEU A 849 -10.96 0.18 30.07
C LEU A 849 -11.28 -1.31 29.98
N HIS A 850 -10.31 -2.12 29.64
CA HIS A 850 -10.41 -3.58 29.66
C HIS A 850 -10.09 -4.21 31.02
N LEU A 851 -9.85 -3.42 32.05
CA LEU A 851 -9.43 -3.87 33.37
C LEU A 851 -8.17 -4.76 33.38
N ASN A 852 -7.30 -4.53 32.39
CA ASN A 852 -6.12 -5.38 32.13
C ASN A 852 -4.80 -4.63 32.39
N PHE A 853 -4.77 -3.87 33.49
CA PHE A 853 -3.62 -3.10 33.91
C PHE A 853 -3.33 -3.37 35.38
N TYR A 854 -2.07 -3.15 35.79
CA TYR A 854 -1.67 -3.35 37.16
C TYR A 854 -2.17 -2.20 38.04
N THR A 855 -3.04 -2.49 38.98
CA THR A 855 -3.37 -1.69 40.19
C THR A 855 -3.37 -2.60 41.41
N THR A 856 -3.27 -2.00 42.57
CA THR A 856 -3.37 -2.76 43.82
C THR A 856 -4.72 -3.47 43.91
N TYR A 857 -5.82 -2.86 43.44
CA TYR A 857 -7.13 -3.51 43.39
C TYR A 857 -7.12 -4.75 42.49
N ASN A 858 -6.66 -4.60 41.24
CA ASN A 858 -6.60 -5.72 40.28
C ASN A 858 -5.64 -6.83 40.79
N PHE A 859 -4.51 -6.44 41.39
CA PHE A 859 -3.59 -7.39 41.98
C PHE A 859 -4.26 -8.20 43.10
N ASN A 860 -4.96 -7.52 44.03
CA ASN A 860 -5.69 -8.15 45.14
C ASN A 860 -6.74 -9.14 44.61
N THR A 861 -7.49 -8.74 43.58
CA THR A 861 -8.51 -9.57 42.92
C THR A 861 -7.90 -10.77 42.19
N TRP A 862 -6.79 -10.60 41.49
CA TRP A 862 -6.15 -11.69 40.74
C TRP A 862 -5.42 -12.71 41.60
N HIS A 863 -4.90 -12.28 42.77
CA HIS A 863 -4.08 -13.11 43.66
C HIS A 863 -4.79 -13.45 44.95
N ASN A 864 -6.03 -13.02 45.12
CA ASN A 864 -6.79 -13.17 46.38
C ASN A 864 -6.00 -12.71 47.63
N GLN A 865 -5.39 -11.52 47.53
CA GLN A 865 -4.57 -10.92 48.57
C GLN A 865 -5.10 -9.51 48.90
N LEU A 866 -4.89 -9.07 50.16
CA LEU A 866 -5.31 -7.74 50.64
C LEU A 866 -4.08 -6.82 50.78
N GLN A 867 -3.60 -6.23 49.72
CA GLN A 867 -2.51 -5.24 49.75
C GLN A 867 -3.07 -3.81 49.73
N PRO A 868 -2.53 -2.91 50.55
CA PRO A 868 -2.97 -1.50 50.56
C PRO A 868 -2.41 -0.74 49.37
N CYS A 869 -3.19 0.23 48.88
CA CYS A 869 -2.78 1.14 47.82
C CYS A 869 -1.47 1.87 48.18
N PRO A 870 -0.43 1.84 47.30
CA PRO A 870 0.86 2.46 47.61
C PRO A 870 0.81 3.99 47.68
N LEU A 871 -0.23 4.61 47.08
CA LEU A 871 -0.40 6.07 47.06
C LEU A 871 -1.10 6.60 48.34
N CYS A 872 -2.08 5.89 48.90
CA CYS A 872 -2.86 6.36 50.07
C CYS A 872 -2.90 5.40 51.23
N ARG A 873 -2.38 4.19 51.10
CA ARG A 873 -2.31 3.11 52.09
C ARG A 873 -3.67 2.54 52.59
N LYS A 874 -4.75 2.84 51.89
CA LYS A 874 -6.04 2.18 52.09
C LYS A 874 -6.15 0.95 51.19
N ILE A 875 -6.89 -0.05 51.63
CA ILE A 875 -7.23 -1.19 50.77
C ILE A 875 -8.28 -0.72 49.75
N PRO A 876 -8.03 -0.89 48.46
CA PRO A 876 -8.99 -0.46 47.42
C PRO A 876 -10.17 -1.43 47.36
N GLU A 877 -11.41 -0.90 47.46
CA GLU A 877 -12.66 -1.67 47.40
C GLU A 877 -13.10 -1.98 45.95
N ASP A 878 -12.74 -1.12 45.04
CA ASP A 878 -13.09 -1.25 43.62
C ASP A 878 -12.03 -0.64 42.67
N VAL A 879 -12.29 -0.73 41.37
CA VAL A 879 -11.40 -0.19 40.35
C VAL A 879 -11.39 1.35 40.33
N PHE A 880 -12.45 2.01 40.88
CA PHE A 880 -12.52 3.47 40.93
C PHE A 880 -11.64 4.08 42.01
N HIS A 881 -11.18 3.28 42.96
CA HIS A 881 -10.27 3.77 44.00
C HIS A 881 -9.10 4.54 43.40
N ILE A 882 -8.38 3.98 42.47
CA ILE A 882 -7.22 4.65 41.83
C ILE A 882 -7.62 5.73 40.84
N ILE A 883 -8.78 5.61 40.18
CA ILE A 883 -9.26 6.59 39.22
C ILE A 883 -9.76 7.85 39.90
N HIS A 884 -10.48 7.70 41.03
CA HIS A 884 -11.17 8.81 41.69
C HIS A 884 -11.02 8.82 43.22
N ASP A 885 -11.24 7.70 43.95
CA ASP A 885 -11.46 7.68 45.39
C ASP A 885 -10.21 7.70 46.26
N CYS A 886 -9.05 7.37 45.69
CA CYS A 886 -7.78 7.47 46.36
C CYS A 886 -7.50 8.91 46.85
N LYS A 887 -7.05 9.05 48.12
CA LYS A 887 -6.71 10.37 48.67
C LYS A 887 -5.73 11.14 47.83
N PHE A 888 -4.72 10.46 47.26
CA PHE A 888 -3.76 11.05 46.37
C PHE A 888 -4.43 11.55 45.07
N THR A 889 -5.22 10.70 44.45
CA THR A 889 -5.91 10.99 43.18
C THR A 889 -6.93 12.11 43.34
N LYS A 890 -7.66 12.18 44.43
CA LYS A 890 -8.60 13.32 44.72
C LYS A 890 -7.89 14.67 44.75
N VAL A 891 -6.70 14.76 45.34
CA VAL A 891 -5.92 16.01 45.34
C VAL A 891 -5.46 16.38 43.91
N VAL A 892 -5.04 15.38 43.13
CA VAL A 892 -4.63 15.58 41.75
C VAL A 892 -5.80 16.11 40.90
N TRP A 893 -6.98 15.49 41.01
CA TRP A 893 -8.17 15.95 40.27
C TRP A 893 -8.67 17.34 40.70
N LYS A 894 -8.64 17.65 42.00
CA LYS A 894 -9.03 18.98 42.51
C LYS A 894 -8.13 20.09 41.91
N ARG A 895 -6.85 19.79 41.69
CA ARG A 895 -5.95 20.76 41.02
C ARG A 895 -6.22 20.81 39.50
N ALA A 896 -6.46 19.68 38.87
CA ALA A 896 -6.76 19.59 37.44
C ALA A 896 -8.12 20.22 37.06
N GLU A 897 -9.08 20.22 37.98
CA GLU A 897 -10.43 20.80 37.79
C GLU A 897 -10.39 22.23 37.26
N LYS A 898 -9.48 23.07 37.79
CA LYS A 898 -9.31 24.45 37.33
C LYS A 898 -8.96 24.54 35.83
N VAL A 899 -8.10 23.66 35.37
CA VAL A 899 -7.70 23.60 33.94
C VAL A 899 -8.83 23.03 33.08
N LEU A 900 -9.48 21.96 33.55
CA LEU A 900 -10.58 21.32 32.85
C LEU A 900 -11.79 22.25 32.67
N MET A 901 -12.09 23.08 33.69
CA MET A 901 -13.15 24.09 33.59
C MET A 901 -12.82 25.27 32.67
N LYS A 902 -11.55 25.65 32.50
CA LYS A 902 -11.13 26.64 31.49
C LYS A 902 -11.32 26.09 30.07
N ILE A 903 -11.08 24.81 29.84
CA ILE A 903 -11.25 24.17 28.54
C ILE A 903 -12.74 24.02 28.20
N TYR A 904 -13.54 23.57 29.16
CA TYR A 904 -14.98 23.36 29.01
C TYR A 904 -15.67 23.68 30.34
N PRO A 905 -16.53 24.69 30.42
CA PRO A 905 -17.04 25.25 31.69
C PRO A 905 -18.08 24.36 32.39
N ARG A 906 -17.68 23.19 32.78
CA ARG A 906 -18.46 22.20 33.53
C ARG A 906 -17.57 21.42 34.48
N THR A 907 -17.98 21.19 35.70
CA THR A 907 -17.28 20.34 36.67
C THR A 907 -17.15 18.91 36.12
N PRO A 908 -15.94 18.31 36.14
CA PRO A 908 -15.76 16.95 35.67
C PRO A 908 -16.53 15.95 36.52
N THR A 909 -17.31 15.08 35.89
CA THR A 909 -18.01 13.99 36.54
C THR A 909 -17.12 12.75 36.66
N ILE A 910 -17.44 11.85 37.58
CA ILE A 910 -16.73 10.55 37.72
C ILE A 910 -16.77 9.77 36.39
N HIS A 911 -17.91 9.81 35.70
CA HIS A 911 -18.06 9.20 34.38
C HIS A 911 -17.06 9.78 33.37
N GLU A 912 -16.91 11.09 33.34
CA GLU A 912 -15.95 11.76 32.47
C GLU A 912 -14.52 11.40 32.81
N LEU A 913 -14.17 11.36 34.11
CA LEU A 913 -12.83 10.97 34.53
C LEU A 913 -12.51 9.51 34.16
N ALA A 914 -13.51 8.63 34.16
CA ALA A 914 -13.37 7.23 33.80
C ALA A 914 -13.38 6.98 32.29
N PHE A 915 -14.27 7.60 31.52
CA PHE A 915 -14.54 7.26 30.12
C PHE A 915 -14.25 8.38 29.14
N GLY A 916 -13.96 9.57 29.60
CA GLY A 916 -13.85 10.78 28.78
C GLY A 916 -15.20 11.46 28.55
N LEU A 917 -15.16 12.66 28.03
CA LEU A 917 -16.32 13.44 27.62
C LEU A 917 -16.75 13.04 26.22
N SER A 918 -18.00 12.69 26.03
CA SER A 918 -18.57 12.22 24.75
C SER A 918 -19.56 13.20 24.11
N ASP A 919 -19.56 14.46 24.53
CA ASP A 919 -20.48 15.49 24.00
C ASP A 919 -20.22 15.74 22.50
N THR A 920 -21.28 15.80 21.72
CA THR A 920 -21.21 15.70 20.24
C THR A 920 -21.57 16.99 19.51
N ARG A 921 -21.77 18.13 20.23
CA ARG A 921 -21.99 19.40 19.54
C ARG A 921 -20.77 19.79 18.69
N LYS A 922 -20.98 20.11 17.41
CA LYS A 922 -19.88 20.44 16.48
C LYS A 922 -19.00 21.58 16.97
N GLU A 923 -19.61 22.53 17.67
CA GLU A 923 -18.96 23.73 18.19
C GLU A 923 -17.93 23.44 19.30
N ASP A 924 -18.19 22.42 20.12
CA ASP A 924 -17.35 22.06 21.27
C ASP A 924 -16.30 20.99 20.96
N ARG A 925 -16.20 20.54 19.71
CA ARG A 925 -15.35 19.39 19.32
C ARG A 925 -13.88 19.54 19.76
N PHE A 926 -13.29 20.71 19.63
CA PHE A 926 -11.90 20.92 20.02
C PHE A 926 -11.72 20.97 21.53
N ALA A 927 -12.69 21.52 22.26
CA ALA A 927 -12.72 21.54 23.72
C ALA A 927 -12.81 20.12 24.27
N VAL A 928 -13.70 19.27 23.71
CA VAL A 928 -13.84 17.86 24.07
C VAL A 928 -12.53 17.09 23.85
N VAL A 929 -11.88 17.26 22.70
CA VAL A 929 -10.61 16.60 22.39
C VAL A 929 -9.52 17.01 23.39
N LEU A 930 -9.40 18.29 23.68
CA LEU A 930 -8.37 18.80 24.58
C LEU A 930 -8.63 18.34 26.02
N ARG A 931 -9.88 18.43 26.47
CA ARG A 931 -10.27 18.02 27.81
C ARG A 931 -10.04 16.53 28.04
N ASN A 932 -10.41 15.68 27.09
CA ASN A 932 -10.14 14.25 27.13
C ASN A 932 -8.63 13.97 27.12
N TRP A 933 -7.83 14.73 26.36
CA TRP A 933 -6.40 14.57 26.37
C TRP A 933 -5.79 14.85 27.77
N VAL A 934 -6.21 15.93 28.45
CA VAL A 934 -5.77 16.24 29.81
C VAL A 934 -6.18 15.10 30.75
N THR A 935 -7.44 14.68 30.69
CA THR A 935 -7.98 13.61 31.55
C THR A 935 -7.23 12.28 31.37
N PHE A 936 -7.10 11.84 30.14
CA PHE A 936 -6.44 10.56 29.84
C PHE A 936 -4.94 10.58 30.13
N THR A 937 -4.26 11.69 29.83
CA THR A 937 -2.85 11.84 30.13
C THR A 937 -2.61 11.84 31.64
N LEU A 938 -3.43 12.55 32.39
CA LEU A 938 -3.31 12.60 33.86
C LEU A 938 -3.59 11.24 34.49
N ARG A 939 -4.62 10.51 34.05
CA ARG A 939 -4.87 9.13 34.47
C ARG A 939 -3.67 8.20 34.21
N HIS A 940 -3.09 8.31 33.05
CA HIS A 940 -1.88 7.53 32.72
C HIS A 940 -0.74 7.82 33.70
N PHE A 941 -0.53 9.08 34.07
CA PHE A 941 0.51 9.46 35.02
C PHE A 941 0.22 9.01 36.44
N ILE A 942 -1.04 9.05 36.90
CA ILE A 942 -1.46 8.52 38.21
C ILE A 942 -1.11 7.03 38.33
N LEU A 943 -1.44 6.24 37.32
CA LEU A 943 -1.13 4.81 37.29
C LEU A 943 0.38 4.52 37.22
N LEU A 944 1.12 5.33 36.48
CA LEU A 944 2.57 5.21 36.46
C LEU A 944 3.18 5.49 37.84
N GLU A 945 2.63 6.45 38.58
CA GLU A 945 3.11 6.79 39.91
C GLU A 945 2.75 5.69 40.94
N GLU A 946 1.53 5.13 40.82
CA GLU A 946 1.16 3.94 41.63
C GLU A 946 2.16 2.81 41.44
N HIS A 947 2.42 2.44 40.19
CA HIS A 947 3.33 1.35 39.85
C HIS A 947 4.78 1.61 40.31
N LYS A 948 5.26 2.84 40.15
CA LYS A 948 6.61 3.25 40.59
C LYS A 948 6.72 3.18 42.13
N THR A 949 5.70 3.67 42.82
CA THR A 949 5.66 3.70 44.29
C THR A 949 5.57 2.27 44.83
N TYR A 950 4.78 1.40 44.20
CA TYR A 950 4.73 -0.02 44.52
C TYR A 950 6.13 -0.65 44.39
N LYS A 951 6.83 -0.49 43.26
CA LYS A 951 8.18 -1.04 43.06
C LYS A 951 9.22 -0.52 44.05
N ARG A 952 9.15 0.75 44.43
CA ARG A 952 10.05 1.33 45.43
C ARG A 952 9.81 0.72 46.80
N ASN A 953 8.56 0.42 47.12
CA ASN A 953 8.15 -0.11 48.41
C ASN A 953 8.27 -1.64 48.53
N GLU A 954 8.43 -2.34 47.40
CA GLU A 954 8.49 -3.82 47.36
C GLU A 954 9.68 -4.37 48.15
N ASN A 955 10.86 -3.68 48.12
CA ASN A 955 12.09 -4.10 48.77
C ASN A 955 12.57 -3.14 49.88
N SER A 956 11.71 -2.27 50.41
CA SER A 956 12.04 -1.24 51.40
C SER A 956 11.29 -1.43 52.71
N GLU A 957 12.01 -1.38 53.82
CA GLU A 957 11.41 -1.38 55.17
C GLU A 957 10.62 -0.10 55.45
N VAL A 958 11.06 1.04 54.86
CA VAL A 958 10.35 2.34 54.95
C VAL A 958 9.48 2.57 53.69
N LYS A 959 8.18 2.45 53.87
CA LYS A 959 7.20 2.64 52.79
C LYS A 959 6.94 4.14 52.54
N LEU A 960 7.45 4.64 51.39
CA LEU A 960 7.29 6.05 50.99
C LEU A 960 5.97 6.29 50.24
N THR A 961 5.38 7.45 50.46
CA THR A 961 4.28 7.99 49.64
C THR A 961 4.84 8.99 48.62
N PRO A 962 4.25 9.15 47.42
CA PRO A 962 4.76 10.08 46.41
C PRO A 962 4.55 11.55 46.82
N SER A 963 5.48 12.42 46.43
CA SER A 963 5.35 13.88 46.58
C SER A 963 4.46 14.42 45.45
N TYR A 964 3.46 15.23 45.83
CA TYR A 964 2.60 15.96 44.86
C TYR A 964 3.41 16.91 43.98
N GLU A 965 4.35 17.66 44.55
CA GLU A 965 5.16 18.62 43.81
C GLU A 965 5.99 17.92 42.71
N LYS A 966 6.67 16.81 43.08
CA LYS A 966 7.42 16.01 42.10
C LYS A 966 6.51 15.38 41.05
N PHE A 967 5.31 14.97 41.43
CA PHE A 967 4.33 14.44 40.47
C PHE A 967 3.91 15.50 39.45
N PHE A 968 3.51 16.69 39.90
CA PHE A 968 3.06 17.76 39.01
C PHE A 968 4.18 18.31 38.13
N ALA A 969 5.39 18.50 38.68
CA ALA A 969 6.54 18.93 37.89
C ALA A 969 6.86 17.93 36.75
N ASN A 970 6.84 16.62 37.04
CA ASN A 970 7.06 15.57 36.03
C ASN A 970 5.91 15.52 35.00
N PHE A 971 4.65 15.68 35.47
CA PHE A 971 3.50 15.75 34.56
C PHE A 971 3.61 16.93 33.63
N ASN A 972 3.80 18.15 34.16
CA ASN A 972 3.88 19.38 33.37
C ASN A 972 5.00 19.30 32.32
N PHE A 973 6.20 18.85 32.71
CA PHE A 973 7.32 18.67 31.79
C PHE A 973 6.97 17.73 30.64
N LYS A 974 6.49 16.52 30.96
CA LYS A 974 6.22 15.52 29.94
C LYS A 974 5.00 15.84 29.07
N ALA A 975 3.95 16.38 29.64
CA ALA A 975 2.77 16.79 28.90
C ALA A 975 3.10 17.94 27.93
N THR A 976 3.90 18.91 28.35
CA THR A 976 4.39 19.99 27.46
C THR A 976 5.26 19.45 26.33
N GLN A 977 6.14 18.48 26.61
CA GLN A 977 6.93 17.84 25.55
C GLN A 977 6.03 17.09 24.54
N GLU A 978 5.00 16.40 25.01
CA GLU A 978 4.03 15.74 24.14
C GLU A 978 3.30 16.73 23.25
N LEU A 979 2.86 17.88 23.78
CA LEU A 979 2.20 18.93 22.99
C LEU A 979 3.13 19.53 21.95
N LYS A 980 4.38 19.81 22.29
CA LYS A 980 5.40 20.29 21.35
C LYS A 980 5.65 19.30 20.22
N LEU A 981 5.71 18.01 20.52
CA LEU A 981 5.82 16.94 19.51
C LEU A 981 4.58 16.89 18.58
N LYS A 982 3.40 17.04 19.15
CA LYS A 982 2.14 17.08 18.39
C LYS A 982 2.06 18.29 17.45
N LYS A 983 2.49 19.47 17.90
CA LYS A 983 2.59 20.65 17.02
C LYS A 983 3.33 20.32 15.73
N ARG A 984 4.50 19.69 15.83
CA ARG A 984 5.34 19.32 14.69
C ARG A 984 4.65 18.33 13.75
N LEU A 985 3.98 17.31 14.32
CA LEU A 985 3.27 16.31 13.52
C LEU A 985 2.14 16.96 12.70
N TYR A 986 1.38 17.87 13.32
CA TYR A 986 0.31 18.59 12.64
C TYR A 986 0.84 19.58 11.59
N ASP A 987 1.96 20.26 11.87
CA ASP A 987 2.64 21.14 10.90
C ASP A 987 3.11 20.30 9.68
N PHE A 988 3.70 19.13 9.92
CA PHE A 988 4.12 18.21 8.85
C PHE A 988 2.95 17.68 8.01
N GLN A 989 1.80 17.46 8.63
CA GLN A 989 0.58 16.98 7.95
C GLN A 989 -0.20 18.09 7.24
N GLY A 990 0.25 19.35 7.31
CA GLY A 990 -0.50 20.50 6.79
C GLY A 990 -1.75 20.86 7.61
N LEU A 991 -1.82 20.43 8.88
CA LEU A 991 -2.95 20.61 9.79
C LEU A 991 -2.67 21.64 10.89
N LYS A 992 -1.79 22.62 10.62
CA LYS A 992 -1.34 23.65 11.59
C LYS A 992 -2.51 24.39 12.25
N ASP A 993 -3.50 24.82 11.48
CA ASP A 993 -4.66 25.55 12.00
C ASP A 993 -5.53 24.68 12.91
N LYS A 994 -5.68 23.40 12.58
CA LYS A 994 -6.40 22.45 13.42
C LYS A 994 -5.70 22.25 14.76
N TYR A 995 -4.37 22.15 14.78
CA TYR A 995 -3.61 22.05 16.01
C TYR A 995 -3.79 23.31 16.86
N LYS A 996 -3.63 24.50 16.25
CA LYS A 996 -3.85 25.79 16.88
C LYS A 996 -5.22 25.86 17.54
N SER A 997 -6.29 25.52 16.81
CA SER A 997 -7.66 25.52 17.34
C SER A 997 -7.87 24.60 18.54
N ILE A 998 -7.14 23.49 18.63
CA ILE A 998 -7.24 22.58 19.77
C ILE A 998 -6.51 23.16 21.00
N VAL A 999 -5.24 23.57 20.86
CA VAL A 999 -4.40 23.90 22.02
C VAL A 999 -4.72 25.25 22.65
N THR A 1000 -5.32 26.18 21.90
CA THR A 1000 -5.68 27.51 22.41
C THR A 1000 -7.10 27.59 22.99
N VAL A 1001 -7.83 26.48 23.06
CA VAL A 1001 -9.17 26.45 23.66
C VAL A 1001 -9.13 26.96 25.10
N GLY A 1002 -9.89 28.03 25.36
CA GLY A 1002 -9.99 28.65 26.66
C GLY A 1002 -8.67 29.24 27.20
N ASN A 1003 -7.64 29.37 26.38
CA ASN A 1003 -6.26 29.70 26.79
C ASN A 1003 -5.74 28.84 27.95
N ALA A 1004 -6.26 27.62 28.09
CA ALA A 1004 -5.97 26.78 29.24
C ALA A 1004 -4.56 26.18 29.18
N LEU A 1005 -4.10 25.73 28.00
CA LEU A 1005 -2.78 25.12 27.82
C LEU A 1005 -1.78 26.07 27.17
N ALA A 1006 -2.21 26.90 26.23
CA ALA A 1006 -1.37 27.89 25.58
C ALA A 1006 -2.21 29.06 25.06
N HIS A 1007 -1.57 30.21 24.88
CA HIS A 1007 -2.11 31.35 24.15
C HIS A 1007 -1.13 31.79 23.07
N LEU A 1008 -1.59 32.61 22.15
CA LEU A 1008 -0.75 33.14 21.08
C LEU A 1008 -0.30 34.55 21.45
N ALA A 1009 1.03 34.77 21.48
CA ALA A 1009 1.63 36.09 21.55
C ALA A 1009 2.56 36.21 20.31
N ASP A 1010 2.37 37.30 19.56
CA ASP A 1010 3.13 37.58 18.32
C ASP A 1010 3.20 36.39 17.32
N GLY A 1011 2.12 35.62 17.24
CA GLY A 1011 2.03 34.42 16.35
C GLY A 1011 2.70 33.15 16.89
N GLU A 1012 3.36 33.20 18.04
CA GLU A 1012 4.01 32.06 18.70
C GLU A 1012 3.19 31.56 19.89
N PHE A 1013 3.36 30.25 20.21
CA PHE A 1013 2.68 29.65 21.37
C PHE A 1013 3.42 29.92 22.66
N VAL A 1014 2.75 30.62 23.57
CA VAL A 1014 3.20 30.74 24.95
C VAL A 1014 2.46 29.67 25.77
N TRP A 1015 3.20 28.76 26.36
CA TRP A 1015 2.67 27.61 27.10
C TRP A 1015 2.44 28.00 28.57
N ASN A 1016 1.25 27.70 29.05
CA ASN A 1016 0.90 27.87 30.46
C ASN A 1016 1.38 26.66 31.27
N ASP A 1017 1.58 26.85 32.57
CA ASP A 1017 1.71 25.74 33.48
C ASP A 1017 0.42 24.93 33.48
N LEU A 1018 0.54 23.61 33.18
CA LEU A 1018 -0.64 22.79 33.00
C LEU A 1018 -1.35 22.50 34.32
N LEU A 1019 -0.60 22.21 35.40
CA LEU A 1019 -1.16 21.89 36.72
C LEU A 1019 -0.33 22.45 37.87
#